data_35747e8209c33e9fc60cc92d73749804
#
_entry.id   35747e8209c33e9fc60cc92d73749804
#
_cell.length_a   1.000
_cell.length_b   1.000
_cell.length_c   1.000
_cell.angle_alpha   90.00
_cell.angle_beta   90.00
_cell.angle_gamma   90.00
#
_symmetry.space_group_name_H-M   'P 1'
#
loop_
_entity.id
_entity.type
_entity.pdbx_description
1 polymer ?
#
loop_
_entity_poly.entity_id
_entity_poly.type
_entity_poly.pdbx_seq_one_letter_code
_entity_poly.pdbx_strand_id
1 'polypeptide(L)'
;MKKKTLHPIMIALLALFVLLQAFCLTAFGAEYTEVCIPAGTDTETVNKILTDTLLPDSEDTLEWEYKCVGKEDGGRLKNTAWGSVGGFESTTKYLVTHTYIHPALADNADGEYKVRVGAPEFKIRKTAKPTVDCELLRDQEIPLIYDEDGTLNAEETKEEIFTRVFSASNAEFITCDDVTIQYYGKAESGSVGNLGKNWVALDGETVDFLTYPAIPAGKQKIRILWDGNEEYSGFEKETNVTMTEREQMKFNLKEAPYEAGLVFDHNQNIDYTATAKAIYEAVVESTEPEVDFDEFEVKYNADPSGLIENFKPLDFKPLDYESLVTKKFGTGSWKIRISWGGSRVYAPGSVTVSVAVTDNRINSKVVLKSETSFTYNKDVEAVKQAVLDNVIDWENSELPERDTLSVDDFNFSYNARLSLLDGLSSELGDSFADKFLNGEGIRDDVPFEGKSYELGGKVLGSFPQIGAGEQKIKVTFKGNSEYRASEEAEGSVTINKANVKVSVNSASRYVSEAVKGRELVSTDPEDQFNLYIIYAGITSNVTTGVYLELPEQYTSNSTVIKIVDKALESLNQPTLTEMLQNGITVGELRKLLNTSEVIDALEKIGVDTGALGQVIKVINKLPSIADNLRISIGAPNHAGIYSVTAVTDNKNYNTGVGAGALVLKADKAKLVWNQSIGKKISAGDAASADFGAHLEIGGERVDDQSSVSVLYSGFTSKWRAYSSTTTPPTEPGRYTMTVVVLGGNYLASPINRSFQITK
;
A
#
# COMPACT_ATOMS: atom_id res chain seq x y z
N MET A 1 -17.29 44.62 92.57
CA MET A 1 -17.99 44.06 91.41
C MET A 1 -19.18 45.01 91.08
N LYS A 2 -19.03 45.86 90.09
CA LYS A 2 -20.15 46.80 89.67
C LYS A 2 -20.89 46.07 88.54
N LYS A 3 -22.13 45.71 88.78
CA LYS A 3 -23.08 45.29 87.76
C LYS A 3 -23.38 46.54 86.89
N LYS A 4 -22.95 46.53 85.65
CA LYS A 4 -23.43 47.46 84.64
C LYS A 4 -24.87 47.13 84.31
N THR A 5 -25.81 47.87 84.80
CA THR A 5 -27.21 47.84 84.39
C THR A 5 -27.26 48.35 82.95
N LEU A 6 -27.72 47.58 82.03
CA LEU A 6 -28.05 48.00 80.68
C LEU A 6 -29.00 49.16 80.75
N HIS A 7 -28.71 50.21 79.99
CA HIS A 7 -29.53 51.42 79.93
C HIS A 7 -30.97 51.08 79.50
N PRO A 8 -31.99 51.52 80.20
CA PRO A 8 -33.40 51.19 79.93
C PRO A 8 -33.87 51.48 78.52
N ILE A 9 -33.22 52.44 77.82
CA ILE A 9 -33.47 52.76 76.43
C ILE A 9 -33.00 51.62 75.48
N MET A 10 -31.90 50.95 75.82
CA MET A 10 -31.40 49.82 75.03
C MET A 10 -32.26 48.57 75.19
N ILE A 11 -32.82 48.39 76.39
CA ILE A 11 -33.78 47.34 76.66
C ILE A 11 -35.09 47.56 75.93
N ALA A 12 -35.54 48.86 75.91
CA ALA A 12 -36.75 49.29 75.21
C ALA A 12 -36.55 49.15 73.66
N LEU A 13 -35.39 49.52 73.15
CA LEU A 13 -35.07 49.36 71.74
C LEU A 13 -34.95 47.87 71.35
N LEU A 14 -34.35 47.06 72.21
CA LEU A 14 -34.27 45.63 71.97
C LEU A 14 -35.66 44.99 72.04
N ALA A 15 -36.47 45.42 72.99
CA ALA A 15 -37.86 44.97 73.13
C ALA A 15 -38.70 45.43 71.93
N LEU A 16 -38.51 46.66 71.47
CA LEU A 16 -39.19 47.20 70.29
C LEU A 16 -38.75 46.43 69.00
N PHE A 17 -37.47 46.12 68.91
CA PHE A 17 -36.96 45.34 67.77
C PHE A 17 -37.50 43.92 67.78
N VAL A 18 -37.53 43.28 68.93
CA VAL A 18 -38.16 41.96 69.12
C VAL A 18 -39.67 42.00 68.90
N LEU A 19 -40.35 43.04 69.35
CA LEU A 19 -41.78 43.30 69.09
C LEU A 19 -42.07 43.63 67.63
N LEU A 20 -41.21 44.39 66.94
CA LEU A 20 -41.36 44.63 65.51
C LEU A 20 -41.14 43.30 64.70
N GLN A 21 -40.20 42.50 65.13
CA GLN A 21 -39.99 41.17 64.47
C GLN A 21 -41.20 40.27 64.80
N ALA A 22 -41.69 40.26 66.03
CA ALA A 22 -42.88 39.50 66.40
C ALA A 22 -44.15 40.04 65.70
N PHE A 23 -44.27 41.37 65.49
CA PHE A 23 -45.43 41.96 64.82
C PHE A 23 -45.47 41.75 63.32
N CYS A 24 -44.31 41.66 62.66
CA CYS A 24 -44.24 41.24 61.24
C CYS A 24 -44.59 39.80 61.04
N LEU A 25 -44.36 38.94 62.09
CA LEU A 25 -44.60 37.50 62.01
C LEU A 25 -45.96 37.03 62.53
N THR A 26 -46.75 37.94 63.27
CA THR A 26 -48.01 37.56 63.87
C THR A 26 -49.24 38.18 63.23
N ALA A 27 -49.12 39.03 62.22
CA ALA A 27 -50.25 39.69 61.58
C ALA A 27 -50.92 38.92 60.45
N PHE A 28 -50.28 37.88 59.96
CA PHE A 28 -50.85 36.90 59.04
C PHE A 28 -50.60 35.53 59.61
N GLY A 29 -51.61 34.64 59.64
CA GLY A 29 -51.46 33.22 60.06
C GLY A 29 -50.22 32.62 59.41
N ALA A 30 -49.37 32.03 60.25
CA ALA A 30 -48.03 31.66 59.88
C ALA A 30 -48.02 30.62 58.73
N GLU A 31 -48.16 31.12 57.55
CA GLU A 31 -47.72 30.32 56.36
C GLU A 31 -46.23 30.48 56.31
N TYR A 32 -45.56 29.35 56.67
CA TYR A 32 -44.12 29.24 56.48
C TYR A 32 -43.84 29.07 54.98
N THR A 33 -42.83 29.74 54.48
CA THR A 33 -42.36 29.44 53.13
C THR A 33 -41.79 28.03 53.11
N GLU A 34 -42.44 27.14 52.39
CA GLU A 34 -41.98 25.75 52.20
C GLU A 34 -40.94 25.77 51.12
N VAL A 35 -39.72 25.25 51.45
CA VAL A 35 -38.61 25.13 50.49
C VAL A 35 -38.24 23.66 50.44
N CYS A 36 -38.39 23.04 49.30
CA CYS A 36 -38.02 21.67 49.06
C CYS A 36 -36.58 21.60 48.56
N ILE A 37 -35.67 20.99 49.32
CA ILE A 37 -34.28 20.81 49.01
C ILE A 37 -33.97 19.34 48.91
N PRO A 38 -33.52 18.81 47.76
CA PRO A 38 -33.17 17.42 47.63
C PRO A 38 -32.10 16.98 48.62
N ALA A 39 -32.17 15.74 49.08
CA ALA A 39 -31.09 15.14 49.85
C ALA A 39 -29.81 15.07 49.04
N GLY A 40 -28.66 15.33 49.66
CA GLY A 40 -27.37 15.32 48.98
C GLY A 40 -27.09 16.51 48.05
N THR A 41 -27.99 17.50 47.99
CA THR A 41 -27.78 18.74 47.20
C THR A 41 -26.54 19.45 47.71
N ASP A 42 -25.65 19.84 46.80
CA ASP A 42 -24.43 20.58 47.13
C ASP A 42 -24.75 22.00 47.65
N THR A 43 -23.80 22.59 48.37
CA THR A 43 -23.97 23.88 49.03
C THR A 43 -24.30 25.02 48.06
N GLU A 44 -23.74 25.01 46.86
CA GLU A 44 -23.96 26.04 45.83
C GLU A 44 -25.42 26.01 45.34
N THR A 45 -25.90 24.82 45.04
CA THR A 45 -27.28 24.58 44.60
C THR A 45 -28.27 24.92 45.72
N VAL A 46 -27.99 24.56 46.98
CA VAL A 46 -28.83 24.95 48.13
C VAL A 46 -28.89 26.50 48.26
N ASN A 47 -27.75 27.17 48.20
CA ASN A 47 -27.68 28.63 48.23
C ASN A 47 -28.51 29.24 47.12
N LYS A 48 -28.46 28.71 45.93
CA LYS A 48 -29.27 29.16 44.80
C LYS A 48 -30.76 28.95 45.04
N ILE A 49 -31.19 27.77 45.47
CA ILE A 49 -32.62 27.51 45.80
C ILE A 49 -33.13 28.50 46.85
N LEU A 50 -32.36 28.75 47.90
CA LEU A 50 -32.75 29.70 48.94
C LEU A 50 -32.82 31.13 48.42
N THR A 51 -31.86 31.56 47.62
CA THR A 51 -31.84 32.89 47.03
C THR A 51 -33.01 33.08 46.06
N ASP A 52 -33.23 32.17 45.14
CA ASP A 52 -34.31 32.22 44.14
C ASP A 52 -35.71 32.20 44.80
N THR A 53 -35.85 31.51 45.93
CA THR A 53 -37.13 31.35 46.61
C THR A 53 -37.42 32.48 47.59
N LEU A 54 -36.41 32.91 48.36
CA LEU A 54 -36.61 33.87 49.47
C LEU A 54 -36.20 35.31 49.12
N LEU A 55 -35.31 35.48 48.17
CA LEU A 55 -34.80 36.76 47.69
C LEU A 55 -34.65 36.78 46.17
N PRO A 56 -35.73 36.58 45.40
CA PRO A 56 -35.67 36.39 43.97
C PRO A 56 -35.09 37.58 43.17
N ASP A 57 -35.08 38.75 43.76
CA ASP A 57 -34.57 39.98 43.14
C ASP A 57 -33.07 40.23 43.46
N SER A 58 -32.40 39.30 44.12
CA SER A 58 -30.99 39.42 44.45
C SER A 58 -30.11 38.98 43.27
N GLU A 59 -29.27 39.93 42.81
CA GLU A 59 -28.26 39.64 41.75
C GLU A 59 -26.93 39.09 42.31
N ASP A 60 -26.76 39.09 43.64
CA ASP A 60 -25.54 38.68 44.32
C ASP A 60 -25.57 37.19 44.70
N THR A 61 -24.40 36.56 44.71
CA THR A 61 -24.21 35.22 45.30
C THR A 61 -24.24 35.37 46.84
N LEU A 62 -25.32 34.92 47.45
CA LEU A 62 -25.52 35.05 48.88
C LEU A 62 -25.09 33.77 49.61
N GLU A 63 -24.45 33.94 50.78
CA GLU A 63 -24.18 32.87 51.71
C GLU A 63 -25.26 32.82 52.80
N TRP A 64 -25.93 31.69 52.90
CA TRP A 64 -27.02 31.49 53.84
C TRP A 64 -26.51 30.76 55.09
N GLU A 65 -26.95 31.21 56.23
CA GLU A 65 -26.81 30.48 57.49
C GLU A 65 -28.17 29.91 57.90
N TYR A 66 -28.16 28.75 58.49
CA TYR A 66 -29.40 28.11 58.96
C TYR A 66 -29.32 27.74 60.43
N LYS A 67 -30.48 27.57 61.01
CA LYS A 67 -30.66 27.12 62.38
C LYS A 67 -31.96 26.35 62.49
N CYS A 68 -31.89 25.12 62.98
CA CYS A 68 -33.10 24.37 63.30
C CYS A 68 -33.80 24.97 64.49
N VAL A 69 -35.09 25.28 64.34
CA VAL A 69 -35.89 25.93 65.39
C VAL A 69 -37.11 25.15 65.84
N GLY A 70 -37.36 24.00 65.19
CA GLY A 70 -38.51 23.18 65.49
C GLY A 70 -38.12 21.78 65.95
N LYS A 71 -39.12 20.98 66.18
CA LYS A 71 -38.96 19.53 66.50
C LYS A 71 -38.86 18.79 65.18
N GLU A 72 -37.75 18.18 64.98
CA GLU A 72 -37.60 17.26 63.87
C GLU A 72 -38.42 16.02 64.03
N ASP A 73 -38.75 15.39 62.95
CA ASP A 73 -39.33 14.06 62.97
C ASP A 73 -38.37 13.08 63.66
N GLY A 74 -38.88 12.29 64.58
CA GLY A 74 -38.06 11.41 65.43
C GLY A 74 -37.51 12.02 66.71
N GLY A 75 -37.85 13.27 67.09
CA GLY A 75 -37.56 13.84 68.41
C GLY A 75 -36.15 14.35 68.63
N ARG A 76 -35.45 14.65 67.63
CA ARG A 76 -34.07 15.18 67.64
C ARG A 76 -34.03 16.69 67.93
N LEU A 77 -32.84 17.21 68.08
CA LEU A 77 -32.50 18.50 68.59
C LEU A 77 -33.30 19.67 68.01
N LYS A 78 -33.67 20.57 68.93
CA LYS A 78 -34.27 21.87 68.61
C LYS A 78 -33.24 22.96 68.81
N ASN A 79 -33.38 24.03 68.12
CA ASN A 79 -32.62 25.27 68.31
C ASN A 79 -31.10 25.10 68.25
N THR A 80 -30.59 24.62 67.14
CA THR A 80 -29.14 24.52 66.87
C THR A 80 -28.49 25.91 66.80
N ALA A 81 -27.15 25.92 66.82
CA ALA A 81 -26.41 27.12 66.50
C ALA A 81 -26.54 27.47 65.02
N TRP A 82 -26.28 28.72 64.66
CA TRP A 82 -26.20 29.12 63.27
C TRP A 82 -24.99 28.44 62.64
N GLY A 83 -25.16 27.91 61.42
CA GLY A 83 -24.16 27.28 60.61
C GLY A 83 -24.37 27.55 59.12
N SER A 84 -23.36 27.38 58.32
CA SER A 84 -23.45 27.54 56.86
C SER A 84 -24.33 26.45 56.27
N VAL A 85 -25.07 26.77 55.25
CA VAL A 85 -25.83 25.80 54.48
C VAL A 85 -24.86 24.74 53.88
N GLY A 86 -25.12 23.47 54.14
CA GLY A 86 -24.22 22.38 53.79
C GLY A 86 -22.94 22.22 54.63
N GLY A 87 -22.72 23.16 55.59
CA GLY A 87 -21.51 23.20 56.43
C GLY A 87 -21.53 22.36 57.68
N PHE A 88 -22.63 21.69 58.01
CA PHE A 88 -22.69 20.80 59.16
C PHE A 88 -22.56 19.33 58.74
N GLU A 89 -21.40 18.94 58.31
CA GLU A 89 -21.14 17.53 58.01
C GLU A 89 -21.19 16.66 59.28
N SER A 90 -20.82 17.14 60.39
CA SER A 90 -21.06 16.49 61.68
C SER A 90 -20.85 17.43 62.84
N THR A 91 -21.78 17.45 63.74
CA THR A 91 -21.60 17.96 65.07
C THR A 91 -21.06 16.89 66.03
N THR A 92 -20.41 15.92 65.47
CA THR A 92 -19.89 14.70 66.10
C THR A 92 -18.96 14.93 67.28
N LYS A 93 -18.49 16.14 67.45
CA LYS A 93 -17.65 16.49 68.61
C LYS A 93 -18.41 16.58 69.94
N TYR A 94 -19.72 16.58 69.94
CA TYR A 94 -20.46 16.80 71.16
C TYR A 94 -20.99 15.55 71.85
N LEU A 95 -21.06 14.45 71.16
CA LEU A 95 -21.60 13.24 71.78
C LEU A 95 -20.91 12.02 71.24
N VAL A 96 -20.02 11.46 72.04
CA VAL A 96 -19.34 10.21 71.78
C VAL A 96 -20.32 9.03 71.59
N THR A 97 -21.61 9.24 71.86
CA THR A 97 -22.63 8.20 71.79
C THR A 97 -23.77 8.44 70.82
N HIS A 98 -23.82 9.61 70.16
CA HIS A 98 -24.85 9.92 69.18
C HIS A 98 -24.19 10.62 68.01
N THR A 99 -24.12 9.93 66.91
CA THR A 99 -23.79 10.56 65.63
C THR A 99 -24.93 11.49 65.28
N TYR A 100 -24.79 12.73 65.71
CA TYR A 100 -25.75 13.74 65.36
C TYR A 100 -25.42 14.24 63.98
N ILE A 101 -26.11 13.69 63.01
CA ILE A 101 -26.13 14.26 61.69
C ILE A 101 -27.12 15.42 61.82
N HIS A 102 -26.61 16.64 61.86
CA HIS A 102 -27.47 17.78 61.70
C HIS A 102 -28.17 17.60 60.35
N PRO A 103 -29.50 17.60 60.30
CA PRO A 103 -30.19 17.50 59.03
C PRO A 103 -29.98 18.81 58.32
N ALA A 104 -28.81 18.96 57.74
CA ALA A 104 -28.57 20.01 56.82
C ALA A 104 -29.79 20.11 55.91
N LEU A 105 -30.07 21.26 55.38
CA LEU A 105 -31.18 21.43 54.45
C LEU A 105 -31.19 20.38 53.32
N ALA A 106 -30.10 19.69 53.17
CA ALA A 106 -29.91 18.55 52.26
C ALA A 106 -30.45 17.21 52.73
N ASP A 107 -30.89 17.07 53.99
CA ASP A 107 -31.46 15.82 54.51
C ASP A 107 -32.96 15.70 54.22
N ASN A 108 -33.50 14.51 54.10
CA ASN A 108 -34.93 14.27 53.85
C ASN A 108 -35.82 14.40 55.09
N ALA A 109 -35.28 14.81 56.21
CA ALA A 109 -36.05 14.99 57.42
C ALA A 109 -36.95 16.24 57.37
N ASP A 110 -38.21 16.10 57.79
CA ASP A 110 -39.12 17.21 58.03
C ASP A 110 -38.64 18.06 59.18
N GLY A 111 -38.80 19.39 59.11
CA GLY A 111 -38.43 20.26 60.20
C GLY A 111 -38.69 21.75 59.92
N GLU A 112 -38.67 22.53 60.99
CA GLU A 112 -38.71 23.98 60.87
C GLU A 112 -37.31 24.53 61.00
N TYR A 113 -36.96 25.38 60.07
CA TYR A 113 -35.65 26.05 60.02
C TYR A 113 -35.79 27.56 59.98
N LYS A 114 -34.86 28.24 60.57
CA LYS A 114 -34.59 29.61 60.27
C LYS A 114 -33.35 29.69 59.40
N VAL A 115 -33.48 30.40 58.36
CA VAL A 115 -32.36 30.75 57.46
C VAL A 115 -32.15 32.24 57.43
N ARG A 116 -30.94 32.66 57.24
CA ARG A 116 -30.62 34.11 57.16
C ARG A 116 -29.49 34.31 56.16
N VAL A 117 -29.52 35.49 55.58
CA VAL A 117 -28.43 36.08 54.85
C VAL A 117 -28.20 37.47 55.43
N GLY A 118 -27.09 37.72 56.05
CA GLY A 118 -26.88 38.99 56.78
C GLY A 118 -27.91 39.24 57.92
N ALA A 119 -28.61 40.34 57.88
CA ALA A 119 -29.60 40.73 58.90
C ALA A 119 -31.01 40.11 58.75
N PRO A 120 -31.54 39.89 57.53
CA PRO A 120 -32.87 39.29 57.43
C PRO A 120 -32.82 37.81 57.87
N GLU A 121 -33.86 37.38 58.62
CA GLU A 121 -34.06 36.07 59.09
C GLU A 121 -35.39 35.53 58.53
N PHE A 122 -35.36 34.38 57.88
CA PHE A 122 -36.53 33.73 57.30
C PHE A 122 -36.81 32.44 58.04
N LYS A 123 -38.05 32.19 58.33
CA LYS A 123 -38.50 30.91 58.86
C LYS A 123 -39.06 30.07 57.73
N ILE A 124 -38.43 28.98 57.48
CA ILE A 124 -38.90 28.01 56.50
C ILE A 124 -39.26 26.75 57.17
N ARG A 125 -40.17 26.01 56.59
CA ARG A 125 -40.45 24.64 56.92
C ARG A 125 -39.96 23.79 55.81
N LYS A 126 -38.97 22.96 56.10
CA LYS A 126 -38.53 21.95 55.19
C LYS A 126 -39.47 20.74 55.31
N THR A 127 -40.05 20.34 54.21
CA THR A 127 -40.80 19.10 54.11
C THR A 127 -39.94 18.10 53.37
N ALA A 128 -39.97 16.86 53.79
CA ALA A 128 -39.39 15.77 53.02
C ALA A 128 -40.10 15.73 51.66
N LYS A 129 -39.30 15.46 50.60
CA LYS A 129 -39.91 15.21 49.30
C LYS A 129 -40.91 14.07 49.38
N PRO A 130 -42.05 14.18 48.71
CA PRO A 130 -42.98 13.06 48.64
C PRO A 130 -42.28 11.83 48.06
N THR A 131 -42.63 10.71 48.54
CA THR A 131 -42.18 9.40 48.01
C THR A 131 -43.02 9.04 46.79
N VAL A 132 -42.38 8.40 45.84
CA VAL A 132 -43.11 7.80 44.71
C VAL A 132 -43.89 6.59 45.23
N ASP A 133 -45.19 6.56 44.91
CA ASP A 133 -46.00 5.37 45.17
C ASP A 133 -45.79 4.35 44.07
N CYS A 134 -44.80 3.49 44.26
CA CYS A 134 -44.44 2.44 43.34
C CYS A 134 -44.41 1.08 44.06
N GLU A 135 -44.70 0.06 43.30
CA GLU A 135 -44.64 -1.32 43.76
C GLU A 135 -43.78 -2.14 42.79
N LEU A 136 -43.01 -3.09 43.30
CA LEU A 136 -42.33 -4.05 42.48
C LEU A 136 -43.14 -5.38 42.45
N LEU A 137 -43.57 -5.75 41.26
CA LEU A 137 -44.27 -7.01 41.04
C LEU A 137 -43.33 -8.17 41.31
N ARG A 138 -43.87 -9.20 42.02
CA ARG A 138 -43.06 -10.38 42.41
C ARG A 138 -43.25 -11.51 41.42
N ASP A 139 -42.28 -12.42 41.43
CA ASP A 139 -42.31 -13.69 40.72
C ASP A 139 -42.63 -13.57 39.23
N GLN A 140 -42.24 -12.42 38.59
CA GLN A 140 -42.36 -12.23 37.18
C GLN A 140 -41.34 -13.11 36.45
N GLU A 141 -41.76 -13.68 35.32
CA GLU A 141 -40.87 -14.38 34.39
C GLU A 141 -40.31 -13.34 33.38
N ILE A 142 -38.99 -13.23 33.34
CA ILE A 142 -38.30 -12.22 32.57
C ILE A 142 -37.26 -12.91 31.68
N PRO A 143 -37.30 -12.74 30.35
CA PRO A 143 -36.29 -13.29 29.48
C PRO A 143 -34.97 -12.56 29.66
N LEU A 144 -33.86 -13.31 29.69
CA LEU A 144 -32.54 -12.77 29.50
C LEU A 144 -32.42 -12.40 28.03
N ILE A 145 -32.04 -11.15 27.72
CA ILE A 145 -31.84 -10.66 26.39
C ILE A 145 -30.34 -10.72 26.06
N TYR A 146 -30.02 -11.11 24.85
CA TYR A 146 -28.63 -11.27 24.41
C TYR A 146 -28.40 -10.54 23.10
N ASP A 147 -27.18 -10.09 22.88
CA ASP A 147 -26.73 -9.56 21.61
C ASP A 147 -26.55 -10.66 20.57
N GLU A 148 -26.32 -10.29 19.31
CA GLU A 148 -26.13 -11.24 18.20
C GLU A 148 -24.91 -12.14 18.40
N ASP A 149 -23.89 -11.66 19.12
CA ASP A 149 -22.68 -12.44 19.46
C ASP A 149 -22.88 -13.40 20.65
N GLY A 150 -24.07 -13.40 21.26
CA GLY A 150 -24.42 -14.25 22.38
C GLY A 150 -24.00 -13.71 23.75
N THR A 151 -23.52 -12.48 23.86
CA THR A 151 -23.29 -11.80 25.12
C THR A 151 -24.60 -11.29 25.72
N LEU A 152 -24.69 -11.23 27.06
CA LEU A 152 -25.87 -10.66 27.72
C LEU A 152 -25.98 -9.17 27.38
N ASN A 153 -27.08 -8.73 26.79
CA ASN A 153 -27.44 -7.35 26.65
C ASN A 153 -28.06 -6.84 27.95
N ALA A 154 -27.21 -6.24 28.79
CA ALA A 154 -27.63 -5.79 30.12
C ALA A 154 -28.65 -4.64 30.05
N GLU A 155 -28.57 -3.75 29.08
CA GLU A 155 -29.48 -2.62 28.93
C GLU A 155 -30.88 -3.11 28.52
N GLU A 156 -30.99 -3.95 27.48
CA GLU A 156 -32.30 -4.48 27.08
C GLU A 156 -32.88 -5.41 28.14
N THR A 157 -32.03 -6.18 28.84
CA THR A 157 -32.47 -7.00 30.00
C THR A 157 -32.98 -6.10 31.13
N LYS A 158 -32.34 -4.95 31.36
CA LYS A 158 -32.77 -3.93 32.31
C LYS A 158 -34.14 -3.37 31.93
N GLU A 159 -34.35 -3.06 30.64
CA GLU A 159 -35.64 -2.58 30.11
C GLU A 159 -36.77 -3.62 30.33
N GLU A 160 -36.50 -4.90 30.07
CA GLU A 160 -37.46 -5.96 30.28
C GLU A 160 -37.78 -6.15 31.79
N ILE A 161 -36.77 -6.08 32.66
CA ILE A 161 -36.97 -6.10 34.11
C ILE A 161 -37.82 -4.92 34.52
N PHE A 162 -37.46 -3.70 34.10
CA PHE A 162 -38.18 -2.48 34.46
C PHE A 162 -39.65 -2.58 34.01
N THR A 163 -39.89 -2.90 32.75
CA THR A 163 -41.23 -2.97 32.15
C THR A 163 -42.14 -3.97 32.85
N ARG A 164 -41.60 -5.14 33.26
CA ARG A 164 -42.42 -6.22 33.87
C ARG A 164 -42.55 -6.12 35.35
N VAL A 165 -41.61 -5.49 36.02
CA VAL A 165 -41.53 -5.46 37.49
C VAL A 165 -41.97 -4.16 38.10
N PHE A 166 -41.62 -3.02 37.45
CA PHE A 166 -41.91 -1.73 38.00
C PHE A 166 -43.34 -1.30 37.71
N SER A 167 -44.08 -0.95 38.77
CA SER A 167 -45.42 -0.40 38.66
C SER A 167 -45.56 0.82 39.58
N ALA A 168 -45.94 1.92 39.02
CA ALA A 168 -46.14 3.17 39.78
C ALA A 168 -47.47 3.84 39.39
N SER A 169 -48.21 4.28 40.39
CA SER A 169 -49.50 4.94 40.22
C SER A 169 -49.38 6.45 39.97
N ASN A 170 -48.24 7.04 40.31
CA ASN A 170 -48.00 8.49 40.23
C ASN A 170 -46.62 8.86 39.69
N ALA A 171 -45.98 7.98 38.94
CA ALA A 171 -44.60 8.16 38.50
C ALA A 171 -44.37 7.71 37.07
N GLU A 172 -45.30 8.04 36.15
CA GLU A 172 -45.15 7.77 34.73
C GLU A 172 -43.92 8.50 34.10
N PHE A 173 -43.34 9.45 34.84
CA PHE A 173 -42.15 10.17 34.48
C PHE A 173 -40.83 9.42 34.73
N ILE A 174 -40.87 8.30 35.50
CA ILE A 174 -39.69 7.48 35.74
C ILE A 174 -39.55 6.47 34.60
N THR A 175 -38.43 6.56 33.89
CA THR A 175 -38.09 5.67 32.80
C THR A 175 -37.02 4.66 33.21
N CYS A 176 -36.75 3.67 32.39
CA CYS A 176 -35.67 2.70 32.63
C CYS A 176 -34.31 3.39 32.79
N ASP A 177 -34.07 4.49 32.08
CA ASP A 177 -32.81 5.23 32.15
C ASP A 177 -32.58 5.93 33.49
N ASP A 178 -33.66 6.25 34.19
CA ASP A 178 -33.60 6.95 35.47
C ASP A 178 -33.28 6.03 36.65
N VAL A 179 -33.33 4.71 36.46
CA VAL A 179 -33.14 3.75 37.54
C VAL A 179 -31.88 2.93 37.34
N THR A 180 -31.28 2.52 38.47
CA THR A 180 -30.25 1.50 38.51
C THR A 180 -30.91 0.16 38.96
N ILE A 181 -30.69 -0.88 38.15
CA ILE A 181 -31.17 -2.24 38.48
C ILE A 181 -29.95 -3.11 38.78
N GLN A 182 -29.99 -3.78 39.90
CA GLN A 182 -28.94 -4.69 40.35
C GLN A 182 -29.55 -6.04 40.77
N TYR A 183 -28.74 -7.09 40.66
CA TYR A 183 -29.14 -8.39 41.20
C TYR A 183 -28.22 -8.81 42.34
N TYR A 184 -28.71 -9.72 43.22
CA TYR A 184 -27.95 -10.21 44.35
C TYR A 184 -27.10 -11.39 43.93
N GLY A 185 -25.94 -11.08 43.28
CA GLY A 185 -25.02 -12.03 42.66
C GLY A 185 -24.13 -12.79 43.65
N LYS A 186 -23.62 -13.95 43.22
CA LYS A 186 -22.62 -14.73 43.91
C LYS A 186 -21.33 -14.75 43.14
N ALA A 187 -20.20 -14.50 43.82
CA ALA A 187 -18.88 -14.53 43.19
C ALA A 187 -18.53 -15.91 42.59
N GLU A 188 -17.82 -15.90 41.45
CA GLU A 188 -17.48 -17.11 40.67
C GLU A 188 -16.52 -18.04 41.38
N SER A 189 -15.61 -17.56 42.22
CA SER A 189 -14.64 -18.41 42.92
C SER A 189 -14.37 -17.96 44.36
N GLY A 190 -14.21 -18.93 45.27
CA GLY A 190 -13.62 -18.71 46.58
C GLY A 190 -14.57 -18.34 47.70
N SER A 191 -15.90 -18.31 47.50
CA SER A 191 -16.83 -17.93 48.56
C SER A 191 -17.24 -19.10 49.46
N VAL A 192 -16.85 -19.02 50.71
CA VAL A 192 -17.32 -19.90 51.76
C VAL A 192 -18.66 -19.36 52.31
N GLY A 193 -19.77 -20.01 52.01
CA GLY A 193 -21.09 -19.62 52.49
C GLY A 193 -21.66 -18.34 51.83
N ASN A 194 -22.26 -17.47 52.64
CA ASN A 194 -22.83 -16.18 52.15
C ASN A 194 -21.78 -15.05 52.01
N LEU A 195 -20.51 -15.35 52.27
CA LEU A 195 -19.41 -14.40 52.22
C LEU A 195 -18.93 -14.11 50.76
N GLY A 196 -19.73 -13.96 49.84
CA GLY A 196 -19.41 -13.66 48.45
C GLY A 196 -20.65 -13.30 47.66
N LYS A 197 -21.69 -12.87 48.36
CA LYS A 197 -22.89 -12.32 47.73
C LYS A 197 -22.92 -10.82 47.87
N ASN A 198 -23.19 -10.14 46.79
CA ASN A 198 -23.29 -8.68 46.74
C ASN A 198 -24.35 -8.24 45.74
N TRP A 199 -24.77 -6.99 45.86
CA TRP A 199 -25.55 -6.32 44.82
C TRP A 199 -24.61 -5.87 43.71
N VAL A 200 -24.85 -6.32 42.52
CA VAL A 200 -23.96 -6.11 41.37
C VAL A 200 -24.77 -5.80 40.13
N ALA A 201 -24.12 -5.16 39.13
CA ALA A 201 -24.72 -4.86 37.87
C ALA A 201 -25.17 -6.12 37.10
N LEU A 202 -26.13 -5.95 36.18
CA LEU A 202 -26.72 -7.09 35.46
C LEU A 202 -25.72 -7.80 34.54
N ASP A 203 -24.73 -7.09 33.99
CA ASP A 203 -23.64 -7.62 33.18
C ASP A 203 -22.48 -8.23 33.99
N GLY A 204 -22.60 -8.15 35.31
CA GLY A 204 -21.54 -8.57 36.23
C GLY A 204 -20.48 -7.50 36.46
N GLU A 205 -19.73 -7.63 37.51
CA GLU A 205 -18.65 -6.70 37.87
C GLU A 205 -17.63 -7.33 38.83
N THR A 206 -16.52 -6.64 39.02
CA THR A 206 -15.54 -7.02 40.05
C THR A 206 -15.62 -6.02 41.21
N VAL A 207 -16.02 -6.54 42.37
CA VAL A 207 -16.14 -5.79 43.63
C VAL A 207 -15.26 -6.45 44.70
N ASP A 208 -14.40 -5.65 45.34
CA ASP A 208 -13.50 -6.13 46.42
C ASP A 208 -12.68 -7.38 46.02
N PHE A 209 -12.13 -7.40 44.82
CA PHE A 209 -11.35 -8.51 44.24
C PHE A 209 -12.16 -9.80 43.94
N LEU A 210 -13.45 -9.76 44.06
CA LEU A 210 -14.36 -10.86 43.71
C LEU A 210 -15.04 -10.54 42.38
N THR A 211 -14.98 -11.47 41.43
CA THR A 211 -15.67 -11.35 40.15
C THR A 211 -17.05 -11.96 40.24
N TYR A 212 -18.05 -11.19 39.86
CA TYR A 212 -19.44 -11.61 39.79
C TYR A 212 -19.83 -11.75 38.32
N PRO A 213 -20.43 -12.87 37.91
CA PRO A 213 -20.89 -13.08 36.56
C PRO A 213 -22.07 -12.16 36.22
N ALA A 214 -22.44 -12.11 34.94
CA ALA A 214 -23.72 -11.54 34.53
C ALA A 214 -24.89 -12.28 35.19
N ILE A 215 -26.05 -11.62 35.32
CA ILE A 215 -27.24 -12.20 35.95
C ILE A 215 -27.61 -13.55 35.30
N PRO A 216 -27.64 -14.66 36.07
CA PRO A 216 -27.94 -15.96 35.49
C PRO A 216 -29.46 -16.23 35.47
N ALA A 217 -29.86 -17.18 34.66
CA ALA A 217 -31.23 -17.69 34.67
C ALA A 217 -31.61 -18.33 36.00
N GLY A 218 -32.91 -18.48 36.21
CA GLY A 218 -33.49 -18.99 37.44
C GLY A 218 -34.01 -17.90 38.37
N LYS A 219 -34.28 -18.26 39.59
CA LYS A 219 -34.80 -17.31 40.58
C LYS A 219 -33.72 -16.37 41.05
N GLN A 220 -33.94 -15.08 40.83
CA GLN A 220 -33.03 -14.02 41.19
C GLN A 220 -33.70 -13.00 42.10
N LYS A 221 -32.92 -12.46 43.03
CA LYS A 221 -33.33 -11.31 43.82
C LYS A 221 -32.73 -10.07 43.17
N ILE A 222 -33.58 -9.12 42.79
CA ILE A 222 -33.19 -7.85 42.18
C ILE A 222 -33.56 -6.69 43.08
N ARG A 223 -32.88 -5.58 42.91
CA ARG A 223 -33.27 -4.29 43.46
C ARG A 223 -33.28 -3.23 42.40
N ILE A 224 -34.21 -2.28 42.54
CA ILE A 224 -34.34 -1.10 41.71
C ILE A 224 -34.08 0.10 42.58
N LEU A 225 -33.13 0.93 42.18
CA LEU A 225 -32.75 2.17 42.84
C LEU A 225 -33.10 3.33 41.92
N TRP A 226 -33.64 4.35 42.52
CA TRP A 226 -33.85 5.63 41.85
C TRP A 226 -33.44 6.73 42.83
N ASP A 227 -32.58 7.63 42.38
CA ASP A 227 -31.99 8.66 43.22
C ASP A 227 -32.99 9.81 43.52
N GLY A 228 -34.15 9.78 42.86
CA GLY A 228 -35.13 10.84 42.96
C GLY A 228 -34.87 11.97 41.94
N ASN A 229 -35.71 12.99 42.02
CA ASN A 229 -35.56 14.18 41.19
C ASN A 229 -35.84 15.47 42.02
N GLU A 230 -36.06 16.60 41.42
CA GLU A 230 -36.34 17.86 42.14
C GLU A 230 -37.62 17.77 42.98
N GLU A 231 -38.60 16.97 42.60
CA GLU A 231 -39.94 16.88 43.22
C GLU A 231 -40.10 15.70 44.17
N TYR A 232 -39.43 14.59 43.93
CA TYR A 232 -39.63 13.33 44.67
C TYR A 232 -38.33 12.82 45.27
N SER A 233 -38.45 12.19 46.46
CA SER A 233 -37.32 11.47 47.04
C SER A 233 -37.08 10.12 46.32
N GLY A 234 -35.79 9.74 46.23
CA GLY A 234 -35.40 8.43 45.70
C GLY A 234 -35.94 7.26 46.47
N PHE A 235 -35.84 6.10 45.90
CA PHE A 235 -36.23 4.83 46.56
C PHE A 235 -35.23 3.73 46.25
N GLU A 236 -35.19 2.75 47.14
CA GLU A 236 -34.56 1.46 46.94
C GLU A 236 -35.60 0.38 47.29
N LYS A 237 -35.93 -0.46 46.29
CA LYS A 237 -36.90 -1.54 46.50
C LYS A 237 -36.37 -2.85 45.92
N GLU A 238 -36.73 -3.94 46.61
CA GLU A 238 -36.26 -5.28 46.23
C GLU A 238 -37.46 -6.19 45.90
N THR A 239 -37.23 -7.10 44.94
CA THR A 239 -38.19 -8.16 44.60
C THR A 239 -37.49 -9.41 44.14
N ASN A 240 -38.23 -10.52 44.01
CA ASN A 240 -37.75 -11.74 43.39
C ASN A 240 -38.39 -11.89 42.00
N VAL A 241 -37.56 -12.31 41.04
CA VAL A 241 -37.98 -12.59 39.66
C VAL A 241 -37.46 -13.96 39.25
N THR A 242 -37.99 -14.50 38.17
CA THR A 242 -37.48 -15.71 37.53
C THR A 242 -36.92 -15.31 36.16
N MET A 243 -35.60 -15.26 36.01
CA MET A 243 -34.96 -15.04 34.74
C MET A 243 -35.05 -16.32 33.91
N THR A 244 -35.57 -16.23 32.70
CA THR A 244 -35.74 -17.39 31.82
C THR A 244 -34.57 -17.44 30.82
N GLU A 245 -34.03 -18.64 30.65
CA GLU A 245 -33.03 -18.92 29.63
C GLU A 245 -33.61 -18.80 28.23
N ARG A 246 -32.70 -18.54 27.27
CA ARG A 246 -33.02 -18.68 25.87
C ARG A 246 -33.43 -20.10 25.52
N GLU A 247 -34.23 -20.26 24.49
CA GLU A 247 -34.55 -21.57 23.94
C GLU A 247 -33.27 -22.27 23.46
N GLN A 248 -33.20 -23.59 23.64
CA GLN A 248 -32.02 -24.35 23.20
C GLN A 248 -32.11 -24.60 21.68
N MET A 249 -31.03 -24.31 20.98
CA MET A 249 -30.90 -24.67 19.59
C MET A 249 -30.94 -26.17 19.40
N LYS A 250 -31.68 -26.65 18.40
CA LYS A 250 -31.71 -28.07 18.03
C LYS A 250 -31.06 -28.29 16.67
N PHE A 251 -30.19 -29.29 16.64
CA PHE A 251 -29.56 -29.77 15.41
C PHE A 251 -30.27 -31.06 14.98
N ASN A 252 -30.89 -31.06 13.83
CA ASN A 252 -31.35 -32.26 13.14
C ASN A 252 -30.22 -32.76 12.25
N LEU A 253 -29.67 -33.92 12.54
CA LEU A 253 -28.53 -34.47 11.84
C LEU A 253 -28.97 -35.48 10.79
N LYS A 254 -28.26 -35.55 9.68
CA LYS A 254 -28.39 -36.61 8.67
C LYS A 254 -28.00 -37.97 9.25
N GLU A 255 -28.30 -39.04 8.55
CA GLU A 255 -27.87 -40.38 8.95
C GLU A 255 -26.34 -40.56 8.80
N ALA A 256 -25.69 -41.11 9.85
CA ALA A 256 -24.28 -41.46 9.80
C ALA A 256 -24.06 -42.74 8.94
N PRO A 257 -22.89 -42.98 8.35
CA PRO A 257 -21.64 -42.23 8.51
C PRO A 257 -21.59 -40.92 7.71
N TYR A 258 -20.92 -39.91 8.25
CA TYR A 258 -20.77 -38.63 7.59
C TYR A 258 -19.50 -38.60 6.74
N GLU A 259 -19.62 -38.18 5.47
CA GLU A 259 -18.51 -38.05 4.52
C GLU A 259 -18.59 -36.67 3.86
N ALA A 260 -17.44 -35.97 3.83
CA ALA A 260 -17.32 -34.67 3.20
C ALA A 260 -16.08 -34.60 2.31
N GLY A 261 -16.17 -33.90 1.18
CA GLY A 261 -15.02 -33.63 0.33
C GLY A 261 -14.28 -32.35 0.76
N LEU A 262 -12.95 -32.36 0.68
CA LEU A 262 -12.18 -31.12 0.71
C LEU A 262 -12.54 -30.30 -0.52
N VAL A 263 -12.74 -29.01 -0.32
CA VAL A 263 -12.90 -28.03 -1.41
C VAL A 263 -11.57 -27.29 -1.59
N PHE A 264 -11.19 -27.03 -2.82
CA PHE A 264 -9.95 -26.39 -3.15
C PHE A 264 -10.19 -25.12 -3.96
N ASP A 265 -9.34 -24.13 -3.73
CA ASP A 265 -9.30 -22.92 -4.56
C ASP A 265 -8.59 -23.20 -5.91
N HIS A 266 -8.55 -22.22 -6.79
CA HIS A 266 -7.85 -22.31 -8.07
C HIS A 266 -6.33 -22.46 -7.94
N ASN A 267 -5.73 -22.15 -6.77
CA ASN A 267 -4.31 -22.31 -6.46
C ASN A 267 -4.02 -23.65 -5.76
N GLN A 268 -4.96 -24.56 -5.73
CA GLN A 268 -4.84 -25.87 -5.08
C GLN A 268 -4.71 -25.83 -3.55
N ASN A 269 -4.96 -24.69 -2.91
CA ASN A 269 -5.06 -24.62 -1.46
C ASN A 269 -6.45 -25.07 -1.03
N ILE A 270 -6.54 -25.66 0.15
CA ILE A 270 -7.83 -25.97 0.73
C ILE A 270 -8.58 -24.67 1.00
N ASP A 271 -9.74 -24.52 0.38
CA ASP A 271 -10.71 -23.52 0.77
C ASP A 271 -11.41 -23.99 2.05
N TYR A 272 -10.93 -23.51 3.17
CA TYR A 272 -11.42 -23.92 4.48
C TYR A 272 -12.87 -23.49 4.73
N THR A 273 -13.30 -22.37 4.17
CA THR A 273 -14.69 -21.89 4.28
C THR A 273 -15.64 -22.78 3.50
N ALA A 274 -15.33 -23.05 2.25
CA ALA A 274 -16.12 -23.96 1.43
C ALA A 274 -16.08 -25.40 1.95
N THR A 275 -14.93 -25.84 2.48
CA THR A 275 -14.80 -27.16 3.13
C THR A 275 -15.63 -27.24 4.40
N ALA A 276 -15.65 -26.18 5.22
CA ALA A 276 -16.50 -26.10 6.40
C ALA A 276 -17.99 -26.20 6.02
N LYS A 277 -18.38 -25.53 4.96
CA LYS A 277 -19.75 -25.62 4.41
C LYS A 277 -20.09 -27.05 3.94
N ALA A 278 -19.19 -27.68 3.20
CA ALA A 278 -19.37 -29.07 2.75
C ALA A 278 -19.51 -30.03 3.93
N ILE A 279 -18.74 -29.84 5.00
CA ILE A 279 -18.86 -30.62 6.25
C ILE A 279 -20.20 -30.36 6.92
N TYR A 280 -20.61 -29.09 7.03
CA TYR A 280 -21.88 -28.72 7.60
C TYR A 280 -23.04 -29.37 6.83
N GLU A 281 -23.05 -29.22 5.51
CA GLU A 281 -24.07 -29.81 4.64
C GLU A 281 -24.08 -31.35 4.68
N ALA A 282 -22.94 -31.98 4.91
CA ALA A 282 -22.86 -33.44 5.07
C ALA A 282 -23.47 -33.92 6.39
N VAL A 283 -23.44 -33.10 7.45
CA VAL A 283 -23.80 -33.47 8.83
C VAL A 283 -25.19 -32.98 9.20
N VAL A 284 -25.49 -31.72 8.92
CA VAL A 284 -26.71 -31.05 9.37
C VAL A 284 -27.77 -31.13 8.28
N GLU A 285 -28.94 -31.64 8.67
CA GLU A 285 -30.13 -31.66 7.82
C GLU A 285 -30.92 -30.34 7.94
N SER A 286 -31.13 -29.90 9.20
CA SER A 286 -31.79 -28.65 9.52
C SER A 286 -31.47 -28.22 10.96
N THR A 287 -31.78 -26.99 11.29
CA THR A 287 -31.68 -26.43 12.63
C THR A 287 -32.99 -25.77 13.06
N GLU A 288 -33.29 -25.75 14.35
CA GLU A 288 -34.33 -24.94 14.96
C GLU A 288 -33.69 -23.99 15.99
N PRO A 289 -33.63 -22.68 15.73
CA PRO A 289 -34.16 -21.96 14.58
C PRO A 289 -33.39 -22.30 13.29
N GLU A 290 -33.99 -21.97 12.13
CA GLU A 290 -33.29 -22.01 10.86
C GLU A 290 -32.22 -20.88 10.85
N VAL A 291 -30.96 -21.25 10.67
CA VAL A 291 -29.81 -20.34 10.73
C VAL A 291 -28.94 -20.58 9.51
N ASP A 292 -28.48 -19.49 8.88
CA ASP A 292 -27.59 -19.56 7.75
C ASP A 292 -26.21 -20.13 8.14
N PHE A 293 -25.58 -20.87 7.23
CA PHE A 293 -24.28 -21.50 7.47
C PHE A 293 -23.23 -20.52 7.97
N ASP A 294 -23.23 -19.29 7.47
CA ASP A 294 -22.20 -18.27 7.78
C ASP A 294 -22.15 -17.87 9.27
N GLU A 295 -23.20 -18.20 10.03
CA GLU A 295 -23.25 -17.97 11.46
C GLU A 295 -22.65 -19.14 12.27
N PHE A 296 -22.31 -20.26 11.61
CA PHE A 296 -21.73 -21.42 12.29
C PHE A 296 -20.21 -21.42 12.26
N GLU A 297 -19.64 -21.80 13.36
CA GLU A 297 -18.22 -22.09 13.48
C GLU A 297 -17.99 -23.60 13.40
N VAL A 298 -17.11 -24.01 12.45
CA VAL A 298 -16.75 -25.43 12.26
C VAL A 298 -15.31 -25.62 12.70
N LYS A 299 -15.10 -26.46 13.70
CA LYS A 299 -13.78 -26.77 14.27
C LYS A 299 -13.49 -28.28 14.21
N TYR A 300 -12.22 -28.64 14.06
CA TYR A 300 -11.75 -30.02 14.13
C TYR A 300 -10.95 -30.28 15.40
N ASN A 301 -10.99 -31.49 15.92
CA ASN A 301 -10.12 -31.87 17.01
C ASN A 301 -8.68 -32.11 16.50
N ALA A 302 -7.78 -31.22 16.83
CA ALA A 302 -6.39 -31.24 16.41
C ALA A 302 -5.49 -32.19 17.21
N ASP A 303 -6.02 -32.84 18.26
CA ASP A 303 -5.26 -33.84 19.04
C ASP A 303 -5.00 -35.09 18.22
N PRO A 304 -3.72 -35.48 17.98
CA PRO A 304 -3.37 -36.65 17.19
C PRO A 304 -3.86 -37.98 17.84
N SER A 305 -3.99 -38.03 19.16
CA SER A 305 -4.45 -39.18 19.87
C SER A 305 -5.98 -39.33 19.89
N GLY A 306 -6.69 -38.23 19.67
CA GLY A 306 -8.14 -38.10 19.78
C GLY A 306 -8.68 -38.25 21.22
N LEU A 307 -7.78 -38.31 22.19
CA LEU A 307 -8.15 -38.51 23.62
C LEU A 307 -8.45 -37.18 24.33
N ILE A 308 -7.86 -36.10 23.86
CA ILE A 308 -8.04 -34.76 24.40
C ILE A 308 -8.86 -33.93 23.43
N GLU A 309 -9.78 -33.15 23.92
CA GLU A 309 -10.53 -32.21 23.11
C GLU A 309 -9.70 -30.93 22.89
N ASN A 310 -9.11 -30.82 21.72
CA ASN A 310 -8.36 -29.64 21.30
C ASN A 310 -8.92 -29.13 19.96
N PHE A 311 -10.08 -28.49 20.05
CA PHE A 311 -10.77 -27.99 18.86
C PHE A 311 -10.11 -26.72 18.32
N LYS A 312 -9.74 -26.73 17.04
CA LYS A 312 -9.13 -25.64 16.28
C LYS A 312 -9.95 -25.35 15.03
N PRO A 313 -9.96 -24.12 14.52
CA PRO A 313 -10.55 -23.82 13.22
C PRO A 313 -9.84 -24.60 12.12
N LEU A 314 -10.52 -24.88 11.01
CA LEU A 314 -10.00 -25.74 9.94
C LEU A 314 -8.69 -25.23 9.34
N ASP A 315 -8.50 -23.90 9.28
CA ASP A 315 -7.32 -23.23 8.74
C ASP A 315 -6.14 -23.12 9.72
N PHE A 316 -6.28 -23.71 10.93
CA PHE A 316 -5.24 -23.62 11.95
C PHE A 316 -3.90 -24.14 11.44
N LYS A 317 -2.87 -23.31 11.57
CA LYS A 317 -1.48 -23.61 11.22
C LYS A 317 -0.68 -23.80 12.51
N PRO A 318 -0.33 -25.06 12.89
CA PRO A 318 0.51 -25.27 14.05
C PRO A 318 1.89 -24.65 13.83
N LEU A 319 2.47 -24.05 14.85
CA LEU A 319 3.87 -23.67 14.88
C LEU A 319 4.75 -24.93 14.90
N ASP A 320 6.01 -24.83 14.48
CA ASP A 320 6.91 -25.99 14.34
C ASP A 320 6.97 -26.87 15.60
N TYR A 321 6.96 -26.27 16.80
CA TYR A 321 6.95 -27.02 18.06
C TYR A 321 5.56 -27.60 18.41
N GLU A 322 4.48 -27.02 17.89
CA GLU A 322 3.12 -27.50 18.10
C GLU A 322 2.77 -28.67 17.18
N SER A 323 3.46 -28.80 16.05
CA SER A 323 3.25 -29.87 15.06
C SER A 323 3.47 -31.28 15.63
N LEU A 324 4.16 -31.39 16.76
CA LEU A 324 4.35 -32.64 17.50
C LEU A 324 3.10 -33.08 18.27
N VAL A 325 2.25 -32.13 18.65
CA VAL A 325 1.06 -32.36 19.52
C VAL A 325 -0.26 -31.93 18.87
N THR A 326 -0.20 -31.33 17.70
CA THR A 326 -1.38 -30.90 16.93
C THR A 326 -1.27 -31.41 15.49
N LYS A 327 -2.34 -32.03 14.99
CA LYS A 327 -2.42 -32.49 13.62
C LYS A 327 -3.09 -31.43 12.75
N LYS A 328 -2.51 -31.13 11.61
CA LYS A 328 -3.08 -30.22 10.61
C LYS A 328 -4.30 -30.87 9.96
N PHE A 329 -5.35 -30.07 9.72
CA PHE A 329 -6.56 -30.54 9.02
C PHE A 329 -6.24 -30.96 7.57
N GLY A 330 -6.91 -32.00 7.10
CA GLY A 330 -6.78 -32.53 5.75
C GLY A 330 -7.62 -33.80 5.60
N THR A 331 -7.25 -34.67 4.66
CA THR A 331 -7.96 -35.96 4.48
C THR A 331 -7.82 -36.86 5.70
N GLY A 332 -8.87 -37.62 6.02
CA GLY A 332 -8.89 -38.56 7.13
C GLY A 332 -10.20 -38.49 7.91
N SER A 333 -10.25 -39.22 9.05
CA SER A 333 -11.40 -39.18 9.95
C SER A 333 -11.14 -38.19 11.08
N TRP A 334 -12.06 -37.26 11.26
CA TRP A 334 -11.96 -36.17 12.21
C TRP A 334 -13.16 -36.09 13.14
N LYS A 335 -12.93 -35.74 14.42
CA LYS A 335 -14.00 -35.20 15.25
C LYS A 335 -14.21 -33.75 14.90
N ILE A 336 -15.37 -33.43 14.41
CA ILE A 336 -15.79 -32.09 13.99
C ILE A 336 -16.80 -31.56 15.02
N ARG A 337 -16.59 -30.32 15.45
CA ARG A 337 -17.56 -29.58 16.24
C ARG A 337 -18.13 -28.46 15.37
N ILE A 338 -19.46 -28.44 15.30
CA ILE A 338 -20.23 -27.38 14.65
C ILE A 338 -20.90 -26.61 15.77
N SER A 339 -20.66 -25.33 15.91
CA SER A 339 -21.18 -24.49 16.99
C SER A 339 -21.75 -23.19 16.44
N TRP A 340 -22.77 -22.71 17.12
CA TRP A 340 -23.42 -21.44 16.84
C TRP A 340 -23.44 -20.59 18.11
N GLY A 341 -23.16 -19.29 18.01
CA GLY A 341 -23.06 -18.35 19.11
C GLY A 341 -24.37 -18.04 19.81
N GLY A 342 -25.49 -18.43 19.23
CA GLY A 342 -26.83 -18.12 19.72
C GLY A 342 -27.38 -16.82 19.13
N SER A 343 -28.56 -16.45 19.59
CA SER A 343 -29.23 -15.21 19.23
C SER A 343 -29.91 -14.61 20.48
N ARG A 344 -30.64 -13.53 20.27
CA ARG A 344 -31.45 -12.94 21.35
C ARG A 344 -32.45 -13.93 21.99
N VAL A 345 -32.94 -14.86 21.18
CA VAL A 345 -34.02 -15.82 21.61
C VAL A 345 -33.49 -17.21 21.87
N TYR A 346 -32.38 -17.61 21.23
CA TYR A 346 -31.82 -18.95 21.34
C TYR A 346 -30.43 -18.95 21.95
N ALA A 347 -30.20 -19.90 22.85
CA ALA A 347 -28.91 -20.11 23.49
C ALA A 347 -27.88 -20.69 22.51
N PRO A 348 -26.56 -20.43 22.72
CA PRO A 348 -25.51 -21.09 21.96
C PRO A 348 -25.69 -22.60 21.94
N GLY A 349 -25.43 -23.18 20.77
CA GLY A 349 -25.55 -24.63 20.62
C GLY A 349 -24.33 -25.22 19.89
N SER A 350 -24.05 -26.49 20.15
CA SER A 350 -23.01 -27.20 19.40
C SER A 350 -23.31 -28.69 19.28
N VAL A 351 -22.82 -29.27 18.20
CA VAL A 351 -22.81 -30.72 17.99
C VAL A 351 -21.39 -31.19 17.65
N THR A 352 -21.01 -32.34 18.11
CA THR A 352 -19.71 -32.96 17.79
C THR A 352 -19.94 -34.34 17.20
N VAL A 353 -19.41 -34.51 15.98
CA VAL A 353 -19.56 -35.75 15.19
C VAL A 353 -18.23 -36.21 14.61
N SER A 354 -18.16 -37.45 14.13
CA SER A 354 -17.04 -37.95 13.36
C SER A 354 -17.35 -37.87 11.88
N VAL A 355 -16.48 -37.21 11.12
CA VAL A 355 -16.63 -37.03 9.68
C VAL A 355 -15.41 -37.59 8.96
N ALA A 356 -15.64 -38.41 7.92
CA ALA A 356 -14.59 -38.84 6.99
C ALA A 356 -14.41 -37.75 5.92
N VAL A 357 -13.23 -37.15 5.90
CA VAL A 357 -12.89 -36.09 4.94
C VAL A 357 -12.00 -36.68 3.83
N THR A 358 -12.41 -36.53 2.59
CA THR A 358 -11.78 -37.11 1.42
C THR A 358 -11.41 -36.02 0.40
N ASP A 359 -10.41 -36.31 -0.43
CA ASP A 359 -10.13 -35.48 -1.61
C ASP A 359 -10.74 -36.18 -2.83
N ASN A 360 -11.90 -35.74 -3.22
CA ASN A 360 -12.71 -36.35 -4.30
C ASN A 360 -12.39 -35.79 -5.69
N ARG A 361 -11.37 -34.92 -5.81
CA ARG A 361 -11.00 -34.36 -7.10
C ARG A 361 -10.54 -35.42 -8.07
N ILE A 362 -10.88 -35.22 -9.33
CA ILE A 362 -10.50 -36.07 -10.45
C ILE A 362 -9.00 -35.85 -10.71
N ASN A 363 -8.26 -36.91 -10.98
CA ASN A 363 -6.87 -36.80 -11.46
C ASN A 363 -6.87 -36.16 -12.85
N SER A 364 -5.96 -35.24 -13.06
CA SER A 364 -5.79 -34.60 -14.36
C SER A 364 -4.48 -35.00 -15.02
N LYS A 365 -4.42 -34.90 -16.35
CA LYS A 365 -3.24 -35.19 -17.13
C LYS A 365 -3.17 -34.24 -18.32
N VAL A 366 -2.02 -33.57 -18.46
CA VAL A 366 -1.71 -32.78 -19.66
C VAL A 366 -0.92 -33.65 -20.62
N VAL A 367 -1.29 -33.63 -21.88
CA VAL A 367 -0.55 -34.26 -22.98
C VAL A 367 -0.19 -33.18 -23.99
N LEU A 368 1.06 -33.17 -24.45
CA LEU A 368 1.53 -32.22 -25.46
C LEU A 368 1.66 -32.95 -26.82
N LYS A 369 1.21 -32.28 -27.88
CA LYS A 369 1.40 -32.74 -29.25
C LYS A 369 2.87 -32.70 -29.62
N SER A 370 3.31 -33.67 -30.41
CA SER A 370 4.64 -33.65 -31.04
C SER A 370 4.67 -32.71 -32.25
N GLU A 371 5.84 -32.14 -32.54
CA GLU A 371 6.12 -31.37 -33.78
C GLU A 371 5.19 -30.16 -34.00
N THR A 372 4.90 -29.41 -32.94
CA THR A 372 4.07 -28.23 -33.02
C THR A 372 4.87 -26.95 -33.25
N SER A 373 4.26 -25.98 -33.92
CA SER A 373 4.87 -24.67 -34.12
C SER A 373 3.86 -23.55 -34.11
N PHE A 374 4.30 -22.37 -33.66
CA PHE A 374 3.56 -21.13 -33.76
C PHE A 374 4.54 -19.93 -33.90
N THR A 375 4.02 -18.76 -34.19
CA THR A 375 4.84 -17.56 -34.38
C THR A 375 5.07 -16.85 -33.03
N TYR A 376 6.28 -16.38 -32.82
CA TYR A 376 6.66 -15.60 -31.65
C TYR A 376 5.74 -14.37 -31.44
N ASN A 377 5.42 -14.09 -30.20
CA ASN A 377 4.79 -12.87 -29.75
C ASN A 377 5.57 -12.31 -28.56
N LYS A 378 5.78 -10.99 -28.51
CA LYS A 378 6.44 -10.35 -27.38
C LYS A 378 5.61 -10.38 -26.10
N ASP A 379 4.28 -10.48 -26.24
CA ASP A 379 3.36 -10.69 -25.15
C ASP A 379 3.37 -12.15 -24.73
N VAL A 380 3.86 -12.41 -23.51
CA VAL A 380 3.97 -13.75 -22.94
C VAL A 380 2.61 -14.42 -22.83
N GLU A 381 1.57 -13.65 -22.49
CA GLU A 381 0.22 -14.20 -22.39
C GLU A 381 -0.27 -14.72 -23.74
N ALA A 382 0.03 -14.01 -24.82
CA ALA A 382 -0.26 -14.50 -26.16
C ALA A 382 0.55 -15.76 -26.52
N VAL A 383 1.78 -15.92 -26.01
CA VAL A 383 2.59 -17.14 -26.18
C VAL A 383 1.98 -18.30 -25.39
N LYS A 384 1.58 -18.09 -24.15
CA LYS A 384 0.88 -19.08 -23.32
C LYS A 384 -0.43 -19.51 -24.00
N GLN A 385 -1.18 -18.55 -24.52
CA GLN A 385 -2.41 -18.83 -25.27
C GLN A 385 -2.13 -19.68 -26.52
N ALA A 386 -1.08 -19.37 -27.25
CA ALA A 386 -0.67 -20.17 -28.41
C ALA A 386 -0.29 -21.61 -28.03
N VAL A 387 0.32 -21.82 -26.85
CA VAL A 387 0.60 -23.17 -26.33
C VAL A 387 -0.71 -23.89 -26.00
N LEU A 388 -1.65 -23.24 -25.35
CA LEU A 388 -2.98 -23.80 -25.08
C LEU A 388 -3.70 -24.23 -26.37
N ASP A 389 -3.65 -23.39 -27.39
CA ASP A 389 -4.42 -23.61 -28.62
C ASP A 389 -3.76 -24.62 -29.56
N ASN A 390 -2.43 -24.64 -29.63
CA ASN A 390 -1.71 -25.43 -30.66
C ASN A 390 -0.92 -26.62 -30.12
N VAL A 391 -0.45 -26.55 -28.87
CA VAL A 391 0.52 -27.50 -28.31
C VAL A 391 -0.14 -28.53 -27.41
N ILE A 392 -1.12 -28.13 -26.59
CA ILE A 392 -1.85 -29.11 -25.77
C ILE A 392 -2.69 -30.01 -26.67
N ASP A 393 -2.59 -31.29 -26.43
CA ASP A 393 -3.44 -32.32 -27.06
C ASP A 393 -4.69 -32.51 -26.20
N TRP A 394 -5.73 -31.74 -26.50
CA TRP A 394 -6.99 -31.74 -25.74
C TRP A 394 -7.75 -33.07 -25.82
N GLU A 395 -7.56 -33.82 -26.91
CA GLU A 395 -8.23 -35.12 -27.11
C GLU A 395 -7.62 -36.24 -26.23
N ASN A 396 -6.33 -36.17 -25.97
CA ASN A 396 -5.59 -37.17 -25.19
C ASN A 396 -5.27 -36.68 -23.75
N SER A 397 -5.62 -35.46 -23.42
CA SER A 397 -5.48 -34.91 -22.06
C SER A 397 -6.72 -35.24 -21.22
N GLU A 398 -6.51 -35.43 -19.92
CA GLU A 398 -7.57 -35.59 -18.93
C GLU A 398 -7.73 -34.25 -18.16
N LEU A 399 -8.44 -33.33 -18.76
CA LEU A 399 -8.63 -31.95 -18.27
C LEU A 399 -10.11 -31.58 -18.29
N PRO A 400 -10.52 -30.51 -17.56
CA PRO A 400 -11.83 -29.90 -17.73
C PRO A 400 -12.09 -29.48 -19.18
N GLU A 401 -13.34 -29.15 -19.49
CA GLU A 401 -13.70 -28.66 -20.82
C GLU A 401 -12.85 -27.45 -21.22
N ARG A 402 -12.33 -27.43 -22.46
CA ARG A 402 -11.40 -26.40 -22.96
C ARG A 402 -11.91 -24.97 -22.74
N ASP A 403 -13.20 -24.76 -22.95
CA ASP A 403 -13.83 -23.42 -22.88
C ASP A 403 -13.95 -22.88 -21.45
N THR A 404 -13.73 -23.73 -20.45
CA THR A 404 -13.72 -23.33 -19.02
C THR A 404 -12.35 -22.97 -18.51
N LEU A 405 -11.29 -23.16 -19.32
CA LEU A 405 -9.89 -22.99 -18.92
C LEU A 405 -9.24 -21.82 -19.65
N SER A 406 -8.40 -21.12 -18.93
CA SER A 406 -7.59 -20.01 -19.38
C SER A 406 -6.08 -20.28 -19.19
N VAL A 407 -5.22 -19.39 -19.62
CA VAL A 407 -3.78 -19.48 -19.37
C VAL A 407 -3.43 -19.43 -17.88
N ASP A 408 -4.26 -18.79 -17.08
CA ASP A 408 -4.08 -18.67 -15.65
C ASP A 408 -4.23 -20.00 -14.90
N ASP A 409 -4.90 -20.96 -15.51
CA ASP A 409 -5.07 -22.30 -14.93
C ASP A 409 -3.86 -23.21 -15.12
N PHE A 410 -2.83 -22.74 -15.81
CA PHE A 410 -1.63 -23.51 -16.10
C PHE A 410 -0.35 -22.83 -15.61
N ASN A 411 0.64 -23.63 -15.29
CA ASN A 411 2.02 -23.19 -15.14
C ASN A 411 2.78 -23.54 -16.43
N PHE A 412 3.52 -22.55 -16.94
CA PHE A 412 4.34 -22.71 -18.13
C PHE A 412 5.78 -22.40 -17.76
N SER A 413 6.67 -23.33 -18.07
CA SER A 413 8.11 -23.14 -17.94
C SER A 413 8.84 -23.66 -19.17
N TYR A 414 10.06 -23.23 -19.36
CA TYR A 414 10.92 -23.68 -20.46
C TYR A 414 12.37 -23.74 -20.02
N ASN A 415 13.16 -24.54 -20.71
CA ASN A 415 14.59 -24.68 -20.43
C ASN A 415 15.36 -23.50 -21.00
N ALA A 416 15.54 -22.46 -20.20
CA ALA A 416 16.18 -21.21 -20.57
C ALA A 416 17.71 -21.26 -20.39
N ARG A 417 18.41 -20.45 -21.19
CA ARG A 417 19.84 -20.19 -21.04
C ARG A 417 20.04 -18.83 -20.37
N LEU A 418 20.95 -18.77 -19.40
CA LEU A 418 21.29 -17.54 -18.69
C LEU A 418 21.89 -16.48 -19.63
N SER A 419 21.37 -15.28 -19.57
CA SER A 419 21.96 -14.07 -20.18
C SER A 419 22.71 -13.29 -19.10
N LEU A 420 23.94 -12.91 -19.40
CA LEU A 420 24.82 -12.19 -18.46
C LEU A 420 24.57 -10.70 -18.49
N LEU A 421 24.62 -10.07 -17.33
CA LEU A 421 24.57 -8.60 -17.18
C LEU A 421 25.97 -7.99 -17.30
N ASP A 422 25.99 -6.71 -17.69
CA ASP A 422 27.22 -5.90 -17.68
C ASP A 422 27.83 -5.80 -16.27
N GLY A 423 29.16 -5.91 -16.22
CA GLY A 423 29.92 -5.70 -14.99
C GLY A 423 30.37 -6.97 -14.27
N LEU A 424 29.90 -8.16 -14.66
CA LEU A 424 30.31 -9.42 -14.02
C LEU A 424 31.60 -10.03 -14.57
N SER A 425 32.08 -9.51 -15.70
CA SER A 425 33.23 -10.06 -16.42
C SER A 425 34.54 -10.04 -15.63
N SER A 426 34.68 -9.15 -14.65
CA SER A 426 35.88 -9.10 -13.80
C SER A 426 35.92 -10.18 -12.71
N GLU A 427 34.76 -10.76 -12.35
CA GLU A 427 34.67 -11.78 -11.29
C GLU A 427 34.59 -13.22 -11.84
N LEU A 428 34.19 -13.41 -13.08
CA LEU A 428 33.91 -14.74 -13.65
C LEU A 428 35.09 -15.40 -14.40
N GLY A 429 36.16 -14.69 -14.70
CA GLY A 429 37.40 -15.20 -15.27
C GLY A 429 37.29 -15.88 -16.65
N ASP A 430 38.43 -16.15 -17.28
CA ASP A 430 38.53 -16.73 -18.64
C ASP A 430 37.87 -18.10 -18.77
N SER A 431 37.88 -18.92 -17.70
CA SER A 431 37.26 -20.26 -17.68
C SER A 431 35.73 -20.23 -17.89
N PHE A 432 35.07 -19.17 -17.48
CA PHE A 432 33.61 -19.00 -17.66
C PHE A 432 33.29 -18.59 -19.09
N ALA A 433 34.09 -17.68 -19.66
CA ALA A 433 33.95 -17.28 -21.06
C ALA A 433 34.13 -18.47 -22.00
N ASP A 434 35.10 -19.34 -21.71
CA ASP A 434 35.32 -20.61 -22.49
C ASP A 434 34.14 -21.55 -22.45
N LYS A 435 33.55 -21.77 -21.27
CA LYS A 435 32.34 -22.59 -21.14
C LYS A 435 31.15 -22.01 -21.90
N PHE A 436 31.01 -20.65 -21.87
CA PHE A 436 29.96 -19.99 -22.60
C PHE A 436 30.14 -20.11 -24.13
N LEU A 437 31.36 -19.95 -24.62
CA LEU A 437 31.70 -20.09 -26.03
C LEU A 437 31.49 -21.54 -26.52
N ASN A 438 31.74 -22.53 -25.66
CA ASN A 438 31.53 -23.95 -25.98
C ASN A 438 30.06 -24.38 -25.89
N GLY A 439 29.13 -23.50 -25.60
CA GLY A 439 27.71 -23.82 -25.52
C GLY A 439 27.26 -24.43 -24.18
N GLU A 440 28.16 -24.50 -23.18
CA GLU A 440 27.92 -25.05 -21.84
C GLU A 440 27.37 -23.96 -20.89
N GLY A 441 26.54 -23.03 -21.37
CA GLY A 441 25.94 -21.95 -20.51
C GLY A 441 25.02 -22.52 -19.43
N ILE A 442 24.88 -21.79 -18.33
CA ILE A 442 23.93 -22.13 -17.25
C ILE A 442 22.53 -22.20 -17.84
N ARG A 443 21.86 -23.32 -17.61
CA ARG A 443 20.45 -23.53 -17.99
C ARG A 443 19.64 -23.85 -16.76
N ASP A 444 18.40 -23.43 -16.78
CA ASP A 444 17.41 -23.70 -15.73
C ASP A 444 16.00 -23.71 -16.36
N ASP A 445 15.11 -24.45 -15.75
CA ASP A 445 13.68 -24.38 -16.09
C ASP A 445 13.06 -23.18 -15.38
N VAL A 446 12.61 -22.24 -16.18
CA VAL A 446 12.09 -20.96 -15.69
C VAL A 446 10.72 -20.65 -16.30
N PRO A 447 9.90 -19.84 -15.66
CA PRO A 447 8.63 -19.38 -16.25
C PRO A 447 8.85 -18.73 -17.62
N PHE A 448 7.83 -18.73 -18.46
CA PHE A 448 7.90 -18.10 -19.80
C PHE A 448 8.26 -16.63 -19.77
N GLU A 449 7.97 -15.93 -18.69
CA GLU A 449 8.36 -14.53 -18.44
C GLU A 449 9.85 -14.34 -18.23
N GLY A 450 10.54 -15.43 -17.98
CA GLY A 450 11.94 -15.40 -17.57
C GLY A 450 12.08 -15.20 -16.05
N LYS A 451 13.34 -15.13 -15.59
CA LYS A 451 13.67 -15.04 -14.17
C LYS A 451 15.03 -14.40 -13.97
N SER A 452 15.17 -13.54 -12.97
CA SER A 452 16.49 -13.06 -12.54
C SER A 452 17.31 -14.20 -11.94
N TYR A 453 18.62 -14.19 -12.20
CA TYR A 453 19.57 -15.12 -11.60
C TYR A 453 20.38 -14.40 -10.53
N GLU A 454 20.26 -14.88 -9.31
CA GLU A 454 20.94 -14.30 -8.14
C GLU A 454 21.88 -15.32 -7.49
N LEU A 455 23.04 -14.84 -7.07
CA LEU A 455 23.98 -15.62 -6.27
C LEU A 455 24.49 -14.73 -5.12
N GLY A 456 24.35 -15.20 -3.89
CA GLY A 456 24.77 -14.43 -2.72
C GLY A 456 24.08 -13.08 -2.54
N GLY A 457 22.83 -12.94 -3.00
CA GLY A 457 22.05 -11.70 -2.94
C GLY A 457 22.41 -10.65 -3.99
N LYS A 458 23.22 -11.01 -4.98
CA LYS A 458 23.54 -10.15 -6.14
C LYS A 458 22.93 -10.75 -7.41
N VAL A 459 22.27 -9.90 -8.20
CA VAL A 459 21.77 -10.27 -9.53
C VAL A 459 22.95 -10.42 -10.48
N LEU A 460 23.19 -11.62 -10.97
CA LEU A 460 24.29 -11.96 -11.86
C LEU A 460 23.90 -11.99 -13.35
N GLY A 461 22.62 -12.11 -13.61
CA GLY A 461 22.09 -12.22 -14.96
C GLY A 461 20.59 -12.41 -14.93
N SER A 462 20.04 -12.77 -16.07
CA SER A 462 18.64 -13.13 -16.18
C SER A 462 18.45 -14.29 -17.15
N PHE A 463 17.51 -15.16 -16.84
CA PHE A 463 16.93 -16.03 -17.83
C PHE A 463 15.89 -15.22 -18.60
N PRO A 464 16.02 -15.07 -19.90
CA PRO A 464 15.13 -14.23 -20.67
C PRO A 464 13.73 -14.83 -20.76
N GLN A 465 12.78 -14.02 -21.20
CA GLN A 465 11.49 -14.50 -21.65
C GLN A 465 11.65 -15.54 -22.77
N ILE A 466 10.73 -16.50 -22.84
CA ILE A 466 10.71 -17.51 -23.90
C ILE A 466 10.74 -16.83 -25.28
N GLY A 467 11.61 -17.30 -26.15
CA GLY A 467 11.86 -16.69 -27.46
C GLY A 467 11.69 -17.65 -28.61
N ALA A 468 11.92 -17.14 -29.83
CA ALA A 468 11.88 -17.95 -31.03
C ALA A 468 13.02 -19.03 -31.06
N GLY A 469 12.74 -20.09 -31.75
CA GLY A 469 13.61 -21.28 -31.88
C GLY A 469 12.92 -22.54 -31.38
N GLU A 470 13.66 -23.64 -31.35
CA GLU A 470 13.21 -24.88 -30.73
C GLU A 470 13.31 -24.73 -29.20
N GLN A 471 12.19 -24.86 -28.52
CA GLN A 471 12.08 -24.69 -27.08
C GLN A 471 11.62 -26.00 -26.44
N LYS A 472 12.29 -26.41 -25.36
CA LYS A 472 11.80 -27.47 -24.48
C LYS A 472 10.92 -26.80 -23.44
N ILE A 473 9.65 -27.12 -23.44
CA ILE A 473 8.65 -26.53 -22.55
C ILE A 473 8.10 -27.57 -21.59
N LYS A 474 7.61 -27.09 -20.49
CA LYS A 474 6.88 -27.83 -19.47
C LYS A 474 5.57 -27.14 -19.18
N VAL A 475 4.52 -27.92 -19.12
CA VAL A 475 3.17 -27.42 -18.84
C VAL A 475 2.55 -28.26 -17.74
N THR A 476 1.97 -27.59 -16.75
CA THR A 476 1.26 -28.22 -15.65
C THR A 476 -0.09 -27.53 -15.49
N PHE A 477 -1.16 -28.28 -15.48
CA PHE A 477 -2.46 -27.78 -15.06
C PHE A 477 -2.44 -27.59 -13.55
N LYS A 478 -2.78 -26.40 -13.06
CA LYS A 478 -2.79 -26.09 -11.63
C LYS A 478 -3.85 -26.84 -10.85
N GLY A 479 -4.85 -27.40 -11.56
CA GLY A 479 -6.05 -27.97 -10.98
C GLY A 479 -7.08 -26.89 -10.59
N ASN A 480 -8.21 -27.35 -10.08
CA ASN A 480 -9.28 -26.51 -9.59
C ASN A 480 -10.05 -27.23 -8.46
N SER A 481 -11.26 -26.80 -8.19
CA SER A 481 -12.11 -27.42 -7.18
C SER A 481 -12.51 -28.87 -7.50
N GLU A 482 -12.51 -29.27 -8.76
CA GLU A 482 -12.95 -30.59 -9.23
C GLU A 482 -11.80 -31.49 -9.68
N TYR A 483 -10.71 -30.91 -10.11
CA TYR A 483 -9.55 -31.62 -10.66
C TYR A 483 -8.30 -31.33 -9.85
N ARG A 484 -7.50 -32.35 -9.56
CA ARG A 484 -6.16 -32.19 -9.00
C ARG A 484 -5.22 -31.57 -10.01
N ALA A 485 -4.14 -30.97 -9.53
CA ALA A 485 -3.07 -30.56 -10.42
C ALA A 485 -2.52 -31.75 -11.20
N SER A 486 -2.16 -31.54 -12.46
CA SER A 486 -1.51 -32.55 -13.27
C SER A 486 -0.04 -32.76 -12.89
N GLU A 487 0.51 -33.87 -13.24
CA GLU A 487 1.96 -34.00 -13.38
C GLU A 487 2.47 -33.07 -14.49
N GLU A 488 3.76 -32.75 -14.45
CA GLU A 488 4.42 -31.91 -15.45
C GLU A 488 4.52 -32.65 -16.79
N ALA A 489 3.93 -32.06 -17.83
CA ALA A 489 4.07 -32.55 -19.20
C ALA A 489 5.22 -31.83 -19.89
N GLU A 490 6.20 -32.59 -20.38
CA GLU A 490 7.35 -32.08 -21.13
C GLU A 490 7.18 -32.28 -22.63
N GLY A 491 7.63 -31.32 -23.44
CA GLY A 491 7.59 -31.37 -24.88
C GLY A 491 8.52 -30.39 -25.56
N SER A 492 8.70 -30.54 -26.86
CA SER A 492 9.43 -29.59 -27.70
C SER A 492 8.46 -28.86 -28.62
N VAL A 493 8.64 -27.53 -28.74
CA VAL A 493 7.86 -26.70 -29.64
C VAL A 493 8.78 -25.77 -30.43
N THR A 494 8.45 -25.58 -31.71
CA THR A 494 9.18 -24.63 -32.56
C THR A 494 8.43 -23.28 -32.57
N ILE A 495 9.01 -22.27 -31.94
CA ILE A 495 8.50 -20.89 -32.01
C ILE A 495 9.16 -20.19 -33.19
N ASN A 496 8.38 -19.95 -34.25
CA ASN A 496 8.87 -19.30 -35.46
C ASN A 496 9.13 -17.82 -35.20
N LYS A 497 10.18 -17.26 -35.83
CA LYS A 497 10.46 -15.84 -35.75
C LYS A 497 9.29 -15.01 -36.29
N ALA A 498 8.94 -13.96 -35.58
CA ALA A 498 7.94 -12.99 -36.04
C ALA A 498 8.56 -12.03 -37.10
N ASN A 499 7.70 -11.41 -37.89
CA ASN A 499 8.15 -10.39 -38.84
C ASN A 499 8.22 -9.03 -38.17
N VAL A 500 9.20 -8.22 -38.60
CA VAL A 500 9.32 -6.81 -38.20
C VAL A 500 9.42 -5.93 -39.43
N LYS A 501 8.68 -4.84 -39.42
CA LYS A 501 8.78 -3.76 -40.39
C LYS A 501 9.70 -2.67 -39.83
N VAL A 502 10.76 -2.35 -40.56
CA VAL A 502 11.74 -1.31 -40.18
C VAL A 502 11.53 -0.08 -41.05
N SER A 503 11.37 1.06 -40.43
CA SER A 503 11.24 2.35 -41.09
C SER A 503 12.38 3.27 -40.65
N VAL A 504 13.05 3.92 -41.59
CA VAL A 504 14.06 4.93 -41.29
C VAL A 504 13.52 6.29 -41.69
N ASN A 505 13.33 7.16 -40.73
CA ASN A 505 12.86 8.52 -40.92
C ASN A 505 14.00 9.38 -41.48
N SER A 506 13.82 9.94 -42.66
CA SER A 506 14.79 10.87 -43.23
C SER A 506 14.88 12.13 -42.38
N ALA A 507 16.07 12.59 -42.09
CA ALA A 507 16.32 13.71 -41.20
C ALA A 507 17.29 14.72 -41.81
N SER A 508 17.17 15.96 -41.39
CA SER A 508 18.12 17.03 -41.70
C SER A 508 18.52 17.73 -40.40
N ARG A 509 19.82 17.70 -40.08
CA ARG A 509 20.42 18.22 -38.84
C ARG A 509 21.62 19.08 -39.15
N TYR A 510 22.06 19.89 -38.21
CA TYR A 510 23.38 20.51 -38.26
C TYR A 510 24.44 19.54 -37.72
N VAL A 511 25.71 19.72 -38.14
CA VAL A 511 26.80 18.81 -37.67
C VAL A 511 26.98 18.85 -36.17
N SER A 512 26.79 20.02 -35.55
CA SER A 512 26.82 20.19 -34.09
C SER A 512 25.67 19.46 -33.34
N GLU A 513 24.60 19.14 -34.04
CA GLU A 513 23.50 18.35 -33.49
C GLU A 513 23.86 16.86 -33.59
N ALA A 514 24.38 16.28 -32.51
CA ALA A 514 24.76 14.87 -32.50
C ALA A 514 23.59 13.99 -32.97
N VAL A 515 23.83 13.15 -33.95
CA VAL A 515 22.84 12.19 -34.47
C VAL A 515 23.10 10.83 -33.83
N LYS A 516 22.08 10.31 -33.20
CA LYS A 516 22.03 8.89 -32.83
C LYS A 516 21.13 8.17 -33.84
N GLY A 517 21.70 7.26 -34.60
CA GLY A 517 20.97 6.60 -35.70
C GLY A 517 19.71 5.87 -35.20
N ARG A 518 19.74 5.37 -33.97
CA ARG A 518 18.56 4.76 -33.31
C ARG A 518 17.35 5.71 -33.30
N GLU A 519 17.55 7.01 -33.18
CA GLU A 519 16.46 8.01 -33.17
C GLU A 519 15.77 8.16 -34.55
N LEU A 520 16.44 7.70 -35.60
CA LEU A 520 15.90 7.72 -36.97
C LEU A 520 15.09 6.46 -37.29
N VAL A 521 15.19 5.42 -36.47
CA VAL A 521 14.63 4.11 -36.77
C VAL A 521 13.39 3.84 -35.92
N SER A 522 12.33 3.41 -36.55
CA SER A 522 11.12 2.86 -35.90
C SER A 522 10.84 1.46 -36.41
N THR A 523 10.31 0.63 -35.54
CA THR A 523 9.97 -0.76 -35.84
C THR A 523 8.49 -1.02 -35.52
N ASP A 524 7.89 -1.92 -36.30
CA ASP A 524 6.55 -2.42 -36.07
C ASP A 524 6.57 -3.96 -36.15
N PRO A 525 6.33 -4.70 -35.08
CA PRO A 525 6.03 -4.19 -33.72
C PRO A 525 7.19 -3.44 -33.08
N GLU A 526 6.86 -2.53 -32.16
CA GLU A 526 7.84 -1.84 -31.32
C GLU A 526 8.38 -2.83 -30.28
N ASP A 527 9.70 -3.07 -30.30
CA ASP A 527 10.40 -3.96 -29.37
C ASP A 527 11.88 -3.52 -29.24
N GLN A 528 12.62 -4.18 -28.36
CA GLN A 528 14.05 -3.93 -28.19
C GLN A 528 14.83 -4.66 -29.30
N PHE A 529 15.23 -3.89 -30.29
CA PHE A 529 16.11 -4.38 -31.36
C PHE A 529 17.51 -3.80 -31.21
N ASN A 530 18.48 -4.67 -31.37
CA ASN A 530 19.84 -4.24 -31.67
C ASN A 530 19.85 -3.77 -33.13
N LEU A 531 20.49 -2.62 -33.40
CA LEU A 531 20.49 -2.01 -34.72
C LEU A 531 21.91 -1.87 -35.25
N TYR A 532 22.13 -2.41 -36.42
CA TYR A 532 23.29 -2.05 -37.24
C TYR A 532 22.87 -0.95 -38.19
N ILE A 533 23.49 0.23 -38.10
CA ILE A 533 23.12 1.34 -38.94
C ILE A 533 24.32 1.73 -39.80
N ILE A 534 24.13 1.66 -41.11
CA ILE A 534 25.17 1.93 -42.12
C ILE A 534 24.82 3.25 -42.79
N TYR A 535 25.75 4.17 -42.74
CA TYR A 535 25.68 5.44 -43.50
C TYR A 535 26.70 5.41 -44.62
N ALA A 536 26.25 5.69 -45.82
CA ALA A 536 27.12 5.79 -46.96
C ALA A 536 26.74 7.04 -47.75
N GLY A 537 27.67 7.93 -47.95
CA GLY A 537 27.36 9.20 -48.59
C GLY A 537 28.55 10.01 -49.04
N ILE A 538 28.27 11.23 -49.45
CA ILE A 538 29.26 12.21 -49.93
C ILE A 538 29.30 13.35 -48.94
N THR A 539 30.47 13.64 -48.40
CA THR A 539 30.71 14.80 -47.52
C THR A 539 30.72 16.09 -48.30
N SER A 540 30.61 17.21 -47.64
CA SER A 540 30.75 18.55 -48.22
C SER A 540 32.11 18.79 -48.87
N ASN A 541 33.12 18.01 -48.53
CA ASN A 541 34.45 18.01 -49.18
C ASN A 541 34.53 17.11 -50.41
N VAL A 542 33.39 16.61 -50.90
CA VAL A 542 33.28 15.71 -52.07
C VAL A 542 34.07 14.42 -51.87
N THR A 543 34.16 13.94 -50.65
CA THR A 543 34.77 12.64 -50.33
C THR A 543 33.67 11.65 -49.92
N THR A 544 33.87 10.40 -50.29
CA THR A 544 32.93 9.32 -49.85
C THR A 544 33.22 8.98 -48.41
N GLY A 545 32.18 9.02 -47.55
CA GLY A 545 32.22 8.59 -46.16
C GLY A 545 31.36 7.34 -45.94
N VAL A 546 31.91 6.40 -45.25
CA VAL A 546 31.17 5.21 -44.78
C VAL A 546 31.28 5.14 -43.28
N TYR A 547 30.14 5.03 -42.61
CA TYR A 547 30.05 4.99 -41.16
C TYR A 547 29.19 3.79 -40.76
N LEU A 548 29.52 3.16 -39.61
CA LEU A 548 28.82 2.02 -39.07
C LEU A 548 28.55 2.24 -37.58
N GLU A 549 27.30 2.38 -37.20
CA GLU A 549 26.90 2.26 -35.83
C GLU A 549 26.63 0.78 -35.53
N LEU A 550 27.33 0.27 -34.54
CA LEU A 550 27.10 -1.09 -33.99
C LEU A 550 26.02 -1.05 -32.94
N PRO A 551 25.31 -2.18 -32.71
CA PRO A 551 24.45 -2.35 -31.56
C PRO A 551 25.17 -2.00 -30.25
N GLU A 552 24.44 -1.39 -29.31
CA GLU A 552 25.00 -0.87 -28.05
C GLU A 552 25.72 -1.99 -27.23
N GLN A 553 25.25 -3.20 -27.31
CA GLN A 553 25.88 -4.37 -26.65
C GLN A 553 27.33 -4.60 -27.09
N TYR A 554 27.74 -4.19 -28.30
CA TYR A 554 29.10 -4.32 -28.81
C TYR A 554 29.98 -3.10 -28.54
N THR A 555 29.43 -2.05 -27.93
CA THR A 555 30.15 -0.82 -27.63
C THR A 555 30.19 -0.48 -26.15
N SER A 556 29.16 -0.88 -25.39
CA SER A 556 29.02 -0.59 -23.97
C SER A 556 29.18 -1.81 -23.06
N ASN A 557 28.92 -3.03 -23.56
CA ASN A 557 29.01 -4.24 -22.76
C ASN A 557 30.41 -4.88 -22.82
N SER A 558 31.20 -4.67 -21.76
CA SER A 558 32.57 -5.19 -21.70
C SER A 558 32.66 -6.71 -21.74
N THR A 559 31.63 -7.41 -21.30
CA THR A 559 31.59 -8.89 -21.34
C THR A 559 31.39 -9.39 -22.76
N VAL A 560 30.44 -8.80 -23.47
CA VAL A 560 30.19 -9.16 -24.88
C VAL A 560 31.40 -8.82 -25.73
N ILE A 561 32.03 -7.67 -25.55
CA ILE A 561 33.25 -7.29 -26.26
C ILE A 561 34.37 -8.35 -26.04
N LYS A 562 34.65 -8.74 -24.78
CA LYS A 562 35.66 -9.72 -24.47
C LYS A 562 35.38 -11.11 -25.09
N ILE A 563 34.12 -11.50 -25.10
CA ILE A 563 33.73 -12.81 -25.72
C ILE A 563 33.93 -12.74 -27.23
N VAL A 564 33.50 -11.65 -27.88
CA VAL A 564 33.70 -11.43 -29.31
C VAL A 564 35.20 -11.35 -29.67
N ASP A 565 35.97 -10.58 -28.89
CA ASP A 565 37.43 -10.46 -29.08
C ASP A 565 38.10 -11.82 -29.01
N LYS A 566 37.80 -12.63 -27.98
CA LYS A 566 38.36 -13.98 -27.84
C LYS A 566 37.99 -14.92 -29.00
N ALA A 567 36.76 -14.85 -29.49
CA ALA A 567 36.33 -15.59 -30.66
C ALA A 567 37.10 -15.18 -31.91
N LEU A 568 37.29 -13.91 -32.15
CA LEU A 568 38.02 -13.36 -33.31
C LEU A 568 39.51 -13.67 -33.18
N GLU A 569 40.14 -13.51 -32.02
CA GLU A 569 41.54 -13.89 -31.76
C GLU A 569 41.80 -15.40 -32.07
N SER A 570 40.88 -16.29 -31.65
CA SER A 570 41.00 -17.72 -31.94
C SER A 570 41.05 -18.03 -33.43
N LEU A 571 40.54 -17.13 -34.26
CA LEU A 571 40.50 -17.23 -35.72
C LEU A 571 41.59 -16.36 -36.41
N ASN A 572 42.53 -15.82 -35.63
CA ASN A 572 43.55 -14.85 -36.11
C ASN A 572 42.97 -13.66 -36.90
N GLN A 573 41.81 -13.17 -36.41
CA GLN A 573 41.16 -11.99 -37.01
C GLN A 573 41.39 -10.76 -36.10
N PRO A 574 41.28 -9.53 -36.65
CA PRO A 574 41.27 -8.34 -35.81
C PRO A 574 40.15 -8.37 -34.76
N THR A 575 40.45 -7.98 -33.53
CA THR A 575 39.50 -7.95 -32.46
C THR A 575 38.44 -6.84 -32.62
N LEU A 576 37.28 -6.98 -32.02
CA LEU A 576 36.27 -5.92 -32.01
C LEU A 576 36.85 -4.64 -31.33
N THR A 577 37.64 -4.79 -30.27
CA THR A 577 38.34 -3.70 -29.62
C THR A 577 39.27 -2.93 -30.57
N GLU A 578 40.08 -3.67 -31.36
CA GLU A 578 40.94 -3.07 -32.35
C GLU A 578 40.15 -2.34 -33.48
N MET A 579 39.07 -2.96 -33.94
CA MET A 579 38.20 -2.37 -34.97
C MET A 579 37.52 -1.08 -34.46
N LEU A 580 37.08 -1.06 -33.18
CA LEU A 580 36.48 0.13 -32.57
C LEU A 580 37.50 1.25 -32.39
N GLN A 581 38.77 0.94 -32.10
CA GLN A 581 39.83 1.93 -31.87
C GLN A 581 40.46 2.44 -33.20
N ASN A 582 40.75 1.52 -34.11
CA ASN A 582 41.55 1.80 -35.28
C ASN A 582 40.71 1.94 -36.55
N GLY A 583 39.45 1.56 -36.54
CA GLY A 583 38.60 1.38 -37.72
C GLY A 583 39.02 0.16 -38.55
N ILE A 584 38.21 -0.21 -39.51
CA ILE A 584 38.42 -1.31 -40.45
C ILE A 584 38.11 -0.82 -41.87
N THR A 585 38.81 -1.31 -42.89
CA THR A 585 38.43 -0.99 -44.27
C THR A 585 37.18 -1.77 -44.70
N VAL A 586 36.45 -1.24 -45.69
CA VAL A 586 35.29 -1.95 -46.27
C VAL A 586 35.68 -3.34 -46.77
N GLY A 587 36.87 -3.44 -47.41
CA GLY A 587 37.38 -4.72 -47.93
C GLY A 587 37.74 -5.72 -46.83
N GLU A 588 38.36 -5.29 -45.74
CA GLU A 588 38.65 -6.12 -44.59
C GLU A 588 37.35 -6.60 -43.90
N LEU A 589 36.40 -5.71 -43.64
CA LEU A 589 35.12 -6.05 -43.09
C LEU A 589 34.34 -7.03 -43.98
N ARG A 590 34.39 -6.82 -45.31
CA ARG A 590 33.76 -7.73 -46.26
C ARG A 590 34.37 -9.12 -46.21
N LYS A 591 35.68 -9.26 -46.08
CA LYS A 591 36.36 -10.57 -45.92
C LYS A 591 35.95 -11.21 -44.60
N LEU A 592 36.05 -10.46 -43.53
CA LEU A 592 35.71 -10.95 -42.17
C LEU A 592 34.30 -11.55 -42.13
N LEU A 593 33.32 -10.78 -42.60
CA LEU A 593 31.92 -11.19 -42.57
C LEU A 593 31.54 -12.30 -43.57
N ASN A 594 32.39 -12.58 -44.55
CA ASN A 594 32.20 -13.70 -45.50
C ASN A 594 32.97 -15.00 -45.08
N THR A 595 33.65 -14.99 -43.93
CA THR A 595 34.39 -16.16 -43.43
C THR A 595 33.45 -17.00 -42.59
N SER A 596 33.21 -18.29 -42.99
CA SER A 596 32.25 -19.17 -42.31
C SER A 596 32.59 -19.40 -40.85
N GLU A 597 33.86 -19.54 -40.51
CA GLU A 597 34.35 -19.76 -39.17
C GLU A 597 34.05 -18.57 -38.24
N VAL A 598 34.10 -17.35 -38.80
CA VAL A 598 33.74 -16.12 -38.06
C VAL A 598 32.21 -16.08 -37.79
N ILE A 599 31.44 -16.42 -38.83
CA ILE A 599 29.98 -16.49 -38.70
C ILE A 599 29.59 -17.51 -37.63
N ASP A 600 30.14 -18.75 -37.71
CA ASP A 600 29.86 -19.81 -36.75
C ASP A 600 30.25 -19.41 -35.29
N ALA A 601 31.38 -18.70 -35.13
CA ALA A 601 31.82 -18.24 -33.82
C ALA A 601 30.88 -17.15 -33.27
N LEU A 602 30.42 -16.21 -34.10
CA LEU A 602 29.48 -15.15 -33.71
C LEU A 602 28.10 -15.73 -33.39
N GLU A 603 27.63 -16.74 -34.13
CA GLU A 603 26.39 -17.48 -33.80
C GLU A 603 26.43 -18.12 -32.42
N LYS A 604 27.54 -18.80 -32.10
CA LYS A 604 27.72 -19.45 -30.79
C LYS A 604 27.58 -18.49 -29.62
N ILE A 605 27.90 -17.20 -29.82
CA ILE A 605 27.77 -16.17 -28.80
C ILE A 605 26.45 -15.38 -28.89
N GLY A 606 25.54 -15.81 -29.79
CA GLY A 606 24.18 -15.26 -29.87
C GLY A 606 23.99 -14.10 -30.83
N VAL A 607 24.95 -13.86 -31.76
CA VAL A 607 24.76 -12.92 -32.87
C VAL A 607 23.77 -13.50 -33.86
N ASP A 608 22.75 -12.78 -34.29
CA ASP A 608 21.79 -13.22 -35.29
C ASP A 608 22.44 -13.26 -36.68
N THR A 609 22.67 -14.45 -37.22
CA THR A 609 23.20 -14.63 -38.56
C THR A 609 22.32 -14.04 -39.66
N GLY A 610 21.01 -13.96 -39.44
CA GLY A 610 20.08 -13.27 -40.34
C GLY A 610 20.39 -11.77 -40.44
N ALA A 611 20.60 -11.12 -39.30
CA ALA A 611 20.98 -9.71 -39.24
C ALA A 611 22.36 -9.48 -39.85
N LEU A 612 23.33 -10.32 -39.49
CA LEU A 612 24.68 -10.26 -40.04
C LEU A 612 24.68 -10.47 -41.56
N GLY A 613 23.91 -11.44 -42.07
CA GLY A 613 23.74 -11.67 -43.50
C GLY A 613 23.15 -10.48 -44.23
N GLN A 614 22.29 -9.70 -43.65
CA GLN A 614 21.77 -8.45 -44.26
C GLN A 614 22.80 -7.31 -44.20
N VAL A 615 23.57 -7.19 -43.13
CA VAL A 615 24.71 -6.28 -43.04
C VAL A 615 25.73 -6.57 -44.16
N ILE A 616 26.06 -7.84 -44.34
CA ILE A 616 26.91 -8.33 -45.43
C ILE A 616 26.34 -7.91 -46.80
N LYS A 617 25.05 -8.13 -47.04
CA LYS A 617 24.40 -7.73 -48.31
C LYS A 617 24.45 -6.22 -48.55
N VAL A 618 24.30 -5.42 -47.52
CA VAL A 618 24.41 -3.95 -47.63
C VAL A 618 25.85 -3.57 -47.96
N ILE A 619 26.84 -4.10 -47.26
CA ILE A 619 28.25 -3.83 -47.47
C ILE A 619 28.68 -4.32 -48.87
N ASN A 620 28.19 -5.43 -49.33
CA ASN A 620 28.50 -5.98 -50.66
C ASN A 620 27.87 -5.16 -51.80
N LYS A 621 26.83 -4.36 -51.53
CA LYS A 621 26.29 -3.39 -52.50
C LYS A 621 27.14 -2.13 -52.68
N LEU A 622 28.06 -1.86 -51.75
CA LEU A 622 28.99 -0.75 -51.90
C LEU A 622 29.94 -1.08 -53.09
N PRO A 623 30.28 -0.08 -53.95
CA PRO A 623 31.18 -0.30 -55.07
C PRO A 623 32.52 -0.90 -54.60
N SER A 624 33.15 -1.75 -55.41
CA SER A 624 34.45 -2.37 -55.07
C SER A 624 35.56 -1.30 -54.89
N ILE A 625 35.42 -0.12 -55.51
CA ILE A 625 36.31 1.00 -55.28
C ILE A 625 36.31 1.47 -53.81
N ALA A 626 35.27 1.14 -53.08
CA ALA A 626 35.15 1.44 -51.64
C ALA A 626 36.00 0.52 -50.76
N ASP A 627 36.55 -0.59 -51.26
CA ASP A 627 37.28 -1.57 -50.44
C ASP A 627 38.44 -0.98 -49.63
N ASN A 628 39.05 0.08 -50.16
CA ASN A 628 40.12 0.81 -49.48
C ASN A 628 39.63 1.94 -48.54
N LEU A 629 38.33 2.21 -48.54
CA LEU A 629 37.76 3.19 -47.63
C LEU A 629 37.70 2.63 -46.21
N ARG A 630 38.15 3.43 -45.28
CA ARG A 630 38.03 3.10 -43.85
C ARG A 630 36.60 3.39 -43.39
N ILE A 631 36.03 2.45 -42.72
CA ILE A 631 34.73 2.61 -42.05
C ILE A 631 34.99 3.32 -40.74
N SER A 632 34.33 4.46 -40.55
CA SER A 632 34.28 5.14 -39.25
C SER A 632 33.21 4.51 -38.38
N ILE A 633 33.56 4.17 -37.12
CA ILE A 633 32.60 3.64 -36.17
C ILE A 633 31.81 4.78 -35.55
N GLY A 634 30.48 4.62 -35.50
CA GLY A 634 29.53 5.62 -35.02
C GLY A 634 28.78 6.33 -36.15
N ALA A 635 27.99 7.34 -35.79
CA ALA A 635 27.26 8.17 -36.76
C ALA A 635 28.17 9.14 -37.51
N PRO A 636 27.77 9.60 -38.70
CA PRO A 636 28.54 10.60 -39.44
C PRO A 636 28.67 11.92 -38.68
N ASN A 637 29.89 12.47 -38.71
CA ASN A 637 30.26 13.72 -38.05
C ASN A 637 30.73 14.80 -39.02
N HIS A 638 30.50 14.61 -40.32
CA HIS A 638 30.83 15.54 -41.35
C HIS A 638 29.60 15.99 -42.14
N ALA A 639 29.51 17.25 -42.44
CA ALA A 639 28.46 17.77 -43.32
C ALA A 639 28.43 17.00 -44.63
N GLY A 640 27.24 16.59 -45.05
CA GLY A 640 27.10 15.74 -46.22
C GLY A 640 25.69 15.19 -46.40
N ILE A 641 25.53 14.36 -47.42
CA ILE A 641 24.29 13.65 -47.70
C ILE A 641 24.58 12.16 -47.63
N TYR A 642 23.88 11.48 -46.79
CA TYR A 642 24.07 10.04 -46.48
C TYR A 642 22.80 9.27 -46.75
N SER A 643 22.89 8.15 -47.43
CA SER A 643 21.90 7.07 -47.34
C SER A 643 22.05 6.37 -45.99
N VAL A 644 20.95 6.12 -45.35
CA VAL A 644 20.92 5.41 -44.05
C VAL A 644 20.24 4.08 -44.25
N THR A 645 20.91 2.99 -43.88
CA THR A 645 20.32 1.65 -43.87
C THR A 645 20.39 1.10 -42.46
N ALA A 646 19.23 0.78 -41.87
CA ALA A 646 19.13 0.11 -40.57
C ALA A 646 18.80 -1.35 -40.78
N VAL A 647 19.50 -2.21 -40.06
CA VAL A 647 19.27 -3.65 -40.00
C VAL A 647 18.99 -4.00 -38.56
N THR A 648 17.87 -4.68 -38.32
CA THR A 648 17.49 -5.15 -36.97
C THR A 648 18.15 -6.47 -36.63
N ASP A 649 18.59 -6.61 -35.39
CA ASP A 649 19.08 -7.83 -34.80
C ASP A 649 18.26 -8.14 -33.55
N ASN A 650 17.47 -9.20 -33.62
CA ASN A 650 16.73 -9.76 -32.50
C ASN A 650 16.43 -11.23 -32.83
N LYS A 651 16.80 -12.12 -31.91
CA LYS A 651 16.63 -13.56 -32.09
C LYS A 651 15.19 -14.01 -32.32
N ASN A 652 14.23 -13.21 -31.89
CA ASN A 652 12.82 -13.53 -31.93
C ASN A 652 12.12 -13.07 -33.22
N TYR A 653 12.81 -12.26 -34.05
CA TYR A 653 12.24 -11.71 -35.26
C TYR A 653 13.07 -12.04 -36.49
N ASN A 654 12.42 -12.14 -37.62
CA ASN A 654 13.12 -12.13 -38.89
C ASN A 654 13.80 -10.78 -39.08
N THR A 655 15.01 -10.80 -39.62
CA THR A 655 15.77 -9.58 -39.81
C THR A 655 15.01 -8.57 -40.68
N GLY A 656 14.73 -7.40 -40.16
CA GLY A 656 14.14 -6.30 -40.88
C GLY A 656 15.23 -5.36 -41.43
N VAL A 657 14.95 -4.75 -42.57
CA VAL A 657 15.82 -3.75 -43.19
C VAL A 657 14.98 -2.54 -43.54
N GLY A 658 15.44 -1.37 -43.10
CA GLY A 658 14.85 -0.07 -43.43
C GLY A 658 15.87 0.83 -44.10
N ALA A 659 15.41 1.73 -44.95
CA ALA A 659 16.27 2.71 -45.59
C ALA A 659 15.67 4.13 -45.54
N GLY A 660 16.56 5.13 -45.43
CA GLY A 660 16.21 6.52 -45.38
C GLY A 660 17.40 7.40 -45.78
N ALA A 661 17.34 8.67 -45.49
CA ALA A 661 18.42 9.62 -45.81
C ALA A 661 18.68 10.54 -44.59
N LEU A 662 19.94 10.88 -44.40
CA LEU A 662 20.40 11.87 -43.43
C LEU A 662 21.16 12.99 -44.17
N VAL A 663 20.74 14.22 -43.99
CA VAL A 663 21.44 15.40 -44.45
C VAL A 663 22.04 16.10 -43.24
N LEU A 664 23.38 16.09 -43.14
CA LEU A 664 24.10 16.90 -42.16
C LEU A 664 24.52 18.23 -42.82
N LYS A 665 23.92 19.30 -42.34
CA LYS A 665 24.22 20.67 -42.77
C LYS A 665 25.44 21.18 -42.03
N ALA A 666 26.28 21.94 -42.73
CA ALA A 666 27.34 22.67 -42.09
C ALA A 666 26.80 23.70 -41.09
N ASP A 667 27.43 23.80 -39.94
CA ASP A 667 27.09 24.77 -38.90
C ASP A 667 27.37 26.20 -39.38
N LYS A 668 26.52 27.12 -38.98
CA LYS A 668 26.71 28.54 -39.25
C LYS A 668 27.83 29.09 -38.37
N ALA A 669 28.89 29.57 -39.00
CA ALA A 669 30.03 30.17 -38.33
C ALA A 669 30.27 31.59 -38.87
N LYS A 670 31.15 32.30 -38.23
CA LYS A 670 31.60 33.63 -38.63
C LYS A 670 33.11 33.62 -38.84
N LEU A 671 33.57 34.18 -39.97
CA LEU A 671 34.96 34.39 -40.15
C LEU A 671 35.40 35.68 -39.42
N VAL A 672 36.49 35.58 -38.66
CA VAL A 672 37.08 36.69 -37.88
C VAL A 672 38.55 36.80 -38.24
N TRP A 673 39.01 38.00 -38.43
CA TRP A 673 40.43 38.26 -38.77
C TRP A 673 41.32 37.92 -37.55
N ASN A 674 42.40 37.15 -37.76
CA ASN A 674 43.38 36.84 -36.72
C ASN A 674 44.03 38.08 -36.15
N GLN A 675 44.32 39.07 -37.06
CA GLN A 675 44.98 40.27 -36.68
C GLN A 675 44.32 41.50 -37.35
N SER A 676 44.26 42.59 -36.62
CA SER A 676 43.86 43.90 -37.24
C SER A 676 45.02 44.48 -38.03
N ILE A 677 44.91 44.36 -39.32
CA ILE A 677 45.90 44.91 -40.22
C ILE A 677 45.40 46.29 -40.76
N GLY A 678 46.19 47.31 -40.63
CA GLY A 678 45.90 48.66 -41.15
C GLY A 678 45.78 48.70 -42.70
N LYS A 679 45.15 49.74 -43.21
CA LYS A 679 45.06 49.95 -44.68
C LYS A 679 46.44 50.05 -45.36
N LYS A 680 47.49 50.35 -44.59
CA LYS A 680 48.88 50.37 -45.04
C LYS A 680 49.73 49.59 -44.02
N ILE A 681 50.64 48.78 -44.53
CA ILE A 681 51.60 48.00 -43.79
C ILE A 681 52.97 48.12 -44.46
N SER A 682 54.05 48.16 -43.68
CA SER A 682 55.39 48.16 -44.28
C SER A 682 55.75 46.80 -44.86
N ALA A 683 56.66 46.69 -45.81
CA ALA A 683 57.11 45.42 -46.36
C ALA A 683 57.77 44.51 -45.27
N GLY A 684 58.45 45.13 -44.30
CA GLY A 684 58.99 44.39 -43.15
C GLY A 684 57.94 43.82 -42.29
N ASP A 685 56.91 44.59 -41.87
CA ASP A 685 55.81 44.14 -41.05
C ASP A 685 54.94 43.14 -41.81
N ALA A 686 54.76 43.28 -43.12
CA ALA A 686 54.00 42.36 -43.95
C ALA A 686 54.59 40.96 -43.98
N ALA A 687 55.89 40.78 -43.78
CA ALA A 687 56.57 39.50 -43.76
C ALA A 687 56.24 38.71 -42.46
N SER A 688 55.84 39.41 -41.37
CA SER A 688 55.53 38.84 -40.08
C SER A 688 54.04 38.90 -39.69
N ALA A 689 53.23 39.58 -40.53
CA ALA A 689 51.78 39.73 -40.23
C ALA A 689 51.00 38.45 -40.46
N ASP A 690 50.12 38.16 -39.54
CA ASP A 690 49.14 37.11 -39.73
C ASP A 690 47.96 37.61 -40.56
N PHE A 691 48.04 37.34 -41.87
CA PHE A 691 46.96 37.63 -42.81
C PHE A 691 45.82 36.68 -42.83
N GLY A 692 45.77 35.75 -41.83
CA GLY A 692 44.74 34.75 -41.74
C GLY A 692 43.45 35.23 -41.09
N ALA A 693 42.48 34.36 -41.12
CA ALA A 693 41.26 34.47 -40.36
C ALA A 693 40.90 33.09 -39.80
N HIS A 694 40.09 33.08 -38.81
CA HIS A 694 39.59 31.84 -38.20
C HIS A 694 38.07 31.86 -38.12
N LEU A 695 37.51 30.70 -37.92
CA LEU A 695 36.08 30.50 -37.69
C LEU A 695 35.76 30.63 -36.21
N GLU A 696 34.66 31.34 -35.93
CA GLU A 696 34.06 31.46 -34.61
C GLU A 696 32.58 31.09 -34.64
N ILE A 697 32.13 30.43 -33.55
CA ILE A 697 30.71 30.22 -33.25
C ILE A 697 30.43 30.80 -31.87
N GLY A 698 29.45 31.68 -31.76
CA GLY A 698 29.11 32.33 -30.50
C GLY A 698 30.20 33.20 -29.87
N GLY A 699 31.26 33.53 -30.65
CA GLY A 699 32.42 34.30 -30.18
C GLY A 699 33.61 33.44 -29.75
N GLU A 700 33.46 32.13 -29.81
CA GLU A 700 34.52 31.15 -29.50
C GLU A 700 35.14 30.62 -30.81
N ARG A 701 36.46 30.46 -30.80
CA ARG A 701 37.20 29.92 -31.95
C ARG A 701 36.90 28.42 -32.08
N VAL A 702 36.57 28.01 -33.30
CA VAL A 702 36.34 26.61 -33.65
C VAL A 702 37.70 25.89 -33.76
N ASP A 703 37.78 24.65 -33.28
CA ASP A 703 39.00 23.84 -33.30
C ASP A 703 39.43 23.48 -34.73
N ASP A 704 38.48 23.03 -35.56
CA ASP A 704 38.77 22.68 -36.97
C ASP A 704 38.71 23.92 -37.89
N GLN A 705 39.85 24.37 -38.29
CA GLN A 705 40.06 25.49 -39.22
C GLN A 705 40.44 25.02 -40.64
N SER A 706 40.43 23.74 -40.94
CA SER A 706 40.93 23.13 -42.16
C SER A 706 40.22 23.61 -43.43
N SER A 707 38.97 24.05 -43.31
CA SER A 707 38.16 24.57 -44.41
C SER A 707 38.35 26.04 -44.71
N VAL A 708 39.12 26.75 -43.89
CA VAL A 708 39.42 28.20 -44.14
C VAL A 708 40.47 28.34 -45.16
N SER A 709 40.18 29.08 -46.24
CA SER A 709 41.11 29.37 -47.31
C SER A 709 41.25 30.88 -47.54
N VAL A 710 42.48 31.32 -47.60
CA VAL A 710 42.81 32.75 -47.86
C VAL A 710 43.31 32.88 -49.22
N LEU A 711 42.75 33.78 -49.99
CA LEU A 711 43.12 34.10 -51.35
C LEU A 711 43.59 35.55 -51.45
N TYR A 712 44.70 35.76 -52.10
CA TYR A 712 45.27 37.08 -52.30
C TYR A 712 45.20 37.41 -53.75
N SER A 713 44.79 38.66 -54.07
CA SER A 713 44.79 39.21 -55.40
C SER A 713 45.25 40.69 -55.37
N GLY A 714 45.72 41.21 -56.44
CA GLY A 714 46.14 42.60 -56.51
C GLY A 714 47.24 42.89 -57.56
N PHE A 715 47.94 43.98 -57.33
CA PHE A 715 49.02 44.36 -58.15
C PHE A 715 50.19 44.85 -57.32
N THR A 716 51.41 44.46 -57.69
CA THR A 716 52.64 45.02 -57.13
C THR A 716 52.78 46.51 -57.56
N SER A 717 53.63 47.25 -56.90
CA SER A 717 53.98 48.63 -57.29
C SER A 717 54.58 48.73 -58.69
N LYS A 718 55.05 47.63 -59.26
CA LYS A 718 55.55 47.49 -60.66
C LYS A 718 54.46 46.98 -61.60
N TRP A 719 53.19 47.08 -61.25
CA TRP A 719 52.01 46.64 -62.03
C TRP A 719 52.02 45.18 -62.46
N ARG A 720 52.73 44.34 -61.73
CA ARG A 720 52.59 42.87 -61.90
C ARG A 720 51.34 42.36 -61.21
N ALA A 721 50.53 41.61 -61.93
CA ALA A 721 49.32 41.01 -61.36
C ALA A 721 49.68 39.96 -60.30
N TYR A 722 48.92 39.97 -59.16
CA TYR A 722 48.95 39.03 -58.14
C TYR A 722 47.52 38.45 -58.05
N SER A 723 47.32 37.32 -58.68
CA SER A 723 45.94 36.86 -58.83
C SER A 723 45.68 35.55 -58.15
N SER A 724 44.68 35.61 -57.30
CA SER A 724 44.02 34.45 -56.58
C SER A 724 44.98 33.37 -56.06
N THR A 725 46.07 33.78 -55.45
CA THR A 725 47.06 32.91 -54.83
C THR A 725 46.80 32.77 -53.35
N THR A 726 47.10 31.61 -52.75
CA THR A 726 47.07 31.35 -51.32
C THR A 726 48.30 31.83 -50.56
N THR A 727 49.34 32.25 -51.28
CA THR A 727 50.55 32.75 -50.68
C THR A 727 50.42 34.27 -50.36
N PRO A 728 50.75 34.70 -49.13
CA PRO A 728 50.69 36.12 -48.77
C PRO A 728 51.63 36.97 -49.56
N PRO A 729 51.24 38.19 -50.06
CA PRO A 729 52.12 39.09 -50.77
C PRO A 729 53.13 39.74 -49.82
N THR A 730 54.36 39.84 -50.25
CA THR A 730 55.48 40.49 -49.51
C THR A 730 56.04 41.73 -50.23
N GLU A 731 55.80 41.89 -51.56
CA GLU A 731 56.27 43.02 -52.32
C GLU A 731 55.36 44.22 -52.11
N PRO A 732 55.96 45.45 -52.19
CA PRO A 732 55.15 46.65 -52.17
C PRO A 732 54.12 46.65 -53.32
N GLY A 733 52.86 47.02 -52.99
CA GLY A 733 51.74 46.91 -53.93
C GLY A 733 50.37 47.14 -53.25
N ARG A 734 49.30 46.98 -54.01
CA ARG A 734 47.93 47.05 -53.54
C ARG A 734 47.27 45.68 -53.69
N TYR A 735 46.75 45.16 -52.58
CA TYR A 735 46.24 43.83 -52.52
C TYR A 735 44.87 43.79 -51.87
N THR A 736 44.13 42.79 -52.22
CA THR A 736 42.92 42.41 -51.57
C THR A 736 43.10 40.95 -51.12
N MET A 737 42.86 40.67 -49.89
CA MET A 737 42.69 39.30 -49.39
C MET A 737 41.22 38.99 -49.21
N THR A 738 40.85 37.81 -49.65
CA THR A 738 39.50 37.24 -49.50
C THR A 738 39.64 35.94 -48.76
N VAL A 739 38.88 35.79 -47.66
CA VAL A 739 38.83 34.56 -46.90
C VAL A 739 37.51 33.95 -47.21
N VAL A 740 37.54 32.67 -47.49
CA VAL A 740 36.37 31.81 -47.79
C VAL A 740 36.46 30.54 -46.99
N VAL A 741 35.31 29.94 -46.75
CA VAL A 741 35.21 28.61 -46.26
C VAL A 741 34.86 27.66 -47.39
N LEU A 742 35.71 26.67 -47.65
CA LEU A 742 35.58 25.76 -48.78
C LEU A 742 35.26 24.32 -48.25
N GLY A 743 34.00 24.00 -48.24
CA GLY A 743 33.57 22.71 -47.75
C GLY A 743 33.68 22.58 -46.22
N GLY A 744 33.77 21.36 -45.72
CA GLY A 744 33.89 21.07 -44.28
C GLY A 744 32.57 21.19 -43.50
N ASN A 745 32.71 21.30 -42.19
CA ASN A 745 31.60 21.29 -41.28
C ASN A 745 31.00 22.67 -40.97
N TYR A 746 31.55 23.71 -41.57
CA TYR A 746 31.17 25.09 -41.30
C TYR A 746 30.80 25.88 -42.53
N LEU A 747 29.87 26.80 -42.41
CA LEU A 747 29.44 27.73 -43.42
C LEU A 747 29.58 29.16 -42.89
N ALA A 748 30.38 29.96 -43.53
CA ALA A 748 30.52 31.36 -43.19
C ALA A 748 30.51 32.23 -44.45
N SER A 749 29.97 33.44 -44.31
CA SER A 749 30.07 34.43 -45.40
C SER A 749 31.51 34.84 -45.63
N PRO A 750 31.95 34.91 -46.88
CA PRO A 750 33.29 35.40 -47.20
C PRO A 750 33.56 36.81 -46.64
N ILE A 751 34.75 36.98 -46.13
CA ILE A 751 35.21 38.31 -45.71
C ILE A 751 36.35 38.75 -46.60
N ASN A 752 36.45 40.04 -46.86
CA ASN A 752 37.54 40.62 -47.68
C ASN A 752 38.10 41.90 -47.06
N ARG A 753 39.33 42.17 -47.33
CA ARG A 753 40.04 43.35 -46.87
C ARG A 753 41.06 43.78 -47.94
N SER A 754 41.03 45.05 -48.27
CA SER A 754 42.07 45.64 -49.13
C SER A 754 43.13 46.35 -48.29
N PHE A 755 44.38 46.16 -48.65
CA PHE A 755 45.51 46.75 -47.96
C PHE A 755 46.61 47.11 -48.94
N GLN A 756 47.54 48.01 -48.57
CA GLN A 756 48.68 48.41 -49.33
C GLN A 756 49.95 48.07 -48.57
N ILE A 757 50.87 47.34 -49.21
CA ILE A 757 52.23 47.14 -48.72
C ILE A 757 53.06 48.32 -49.24
N THR A 758 53.65 49.05 -48.32
CA THR A 758 54.57 50.17 -48.64
C THR A 758 56.01 49.71 -48.58
N LYS A 759 56.93 50.44 -49.22
CA LYS A 759 58.36 50.11 -49.13
C LYS A 759 58.88 50.21 -47.71
#